data_5b236608ba39b019772ae729310bee45
#
_entry.id   5b236608ba39b019772ae729310bee45
#
_cell.length_a   1.000
_cell.length_b   1.000
_cell.length_c   1.000
_cell.angle_alpha   90.00
_cell.angle_beta   90.00
_cell.angle_gamma   90.00
#
_symmetry.space_group_name_H-M   'P 1'
#
loop_
_entity.id
_entity.type
_entity.pdbx_description
1 polymer ?
#
loop_
_entity_poly.entity_id
_entity_poly.type
_entity_poly.pdbx_seq_one_letter_code
_entity_poly.pdbx_strand_id
1 'polypeptide(L)'
;MRMKEEGNIIVRRAKVNNLKDVTVEIPRGKFVVITGISGSGKSSLAFDTLFAEGQRRFAESLSSYARQFLGRMSKPDVELIEGIPPAIAIEQKVNTRNPRSTIATSTEIYDYLRMIFARIGRTYSPVTGEEVKCHTVNDVMSYLFDGDATAAYILADLNWDAREDKVELMLQLKEEGYSRFFSDRIVRIEEVMQKAQTGDYPSDLYLLIDRVKLPQMAEHLPVGMDQTDWEDLQTRLHSSVETAFEKGKGTLLVRKELHDGSVTLEKFINRFEADGIEFAKPDEYLFSFNSPLGACPVCGGLGQIIGISEDLVVPDKSQTIYDGAIACWRGDKMGWFKDQLVRNSARYGIPIFEPYCNLSQEVKDIIWKGRAAETEEDSIIGLNEFFRWVESNRYKVQYKYMLSRYSGRTVCSECGGSRLRKEALYVKVGGKTIHELLCMNVSTLLDFWANVQLTEYERNIASKAIDEIVSRLEYIQDVGLGYLTLNRTSNTLSGGESQRINLVTALGSSLVGSLYILDEPSIGLHPRDTERLISVLKRLRDIGNTVVVVEHDEEIMRAADLLIDIGPKAGINGGEIVFQGRIDEDTDDAARGKSLTLQYLEGDRNRYVRRKRNWTYSIKVEGAMEHNLKDINVTFPLGTLTVVTGVSGSGKSSLVGDILYPAIYREINHTGAAPGTFRGLSGNLDRITQVEYVDQNPIGKSSRSNAVTYLKVYDDIRKLLSDQQYAKMNGYTPSHFSFNMDGGRCPECQGEGFVKIGMQFMADVSMVCEACGGKRFKPDILEVRYKGLNIDDILNMSVEEAIAFFSAQEDPTAVRIAERLQPLVDVGLSYIKLGQSSSTLSGGESQRIKLAYFLSMNDNGSRTKNQKILFIFDEPTTGLHFYDVEKLLKSFDALLAKGHSIVVVEHNLDVIRAADWVIDLGPEAGDGGGNLVFAGTPEKLAECKESHTAEYLRQG
;
A
#
# COMPACT_ATOMS: atom_id res chain seq x y z
N MET A 1 -35.78 -4.68 21.11
CA MET A 1 -35.44 -6.05 21.56
C MET A 1 -34.33 -5.91 22.59
N ARG A 2 -34.59 -6.13 23.89
CA ARG A 2 -33.52 -6.07 24.90
C ARG A 2 -32.53 -7.20 24.61
N MET A 3 -31.29 -6.85 24.28
CA MET A 3 -30.19 -7.83 24.19
C MET A 3 -30.08 -8.51 25.56
N LYS A 4 -30.19 -9.84 25.57
CA LYS A 4 -29.80 -10.66 26.73
C LYS A 4 -28.34 -10.29 27.06
N GLU A 5 -28.02 -10.17 28.35
CA GLU A 5 -26.64 -10.11 28.84
C GLU A 5 -25.83 -11.25 28.20
N GLU A 6 -25.01 -10.93 27.22
CA GLU A 6 -24.13 -11.88 26.58
C GLU A 6 -22.99 -12.17 27.60
N GLY A 7 -22.86 -13.45 27.97
CA GLY A 7 -21.90 -13.89 28.99
C GLY A 7 -20.45 -13.55 28.63
N ASN A 8 -19.58 -13.50 29.63
CA ASN A 8 -18.15 -13.20 29.49
C ASN A 8 -17.41 -14.29 28.68
N ILE A 9 -16.31 -13.90 28.03
CA ILE A 9 -15.26 -14.82 27.59
C ILE A 9 -14.40 -15.13 28.81
N ILE A 10 -14.34 -16.41 29.18
CA ILE A 10 -13.63 -16.88 30.37
C ILE A 10 -12.45 -17.72 29.93
N VAL A 11 -11.24 -17.27 30.27
CA VAL A 11 -10.00 -18.05 30.10
C VAL A 11 -9.55 -18.52 31.47
N ARG A 12 -9.35 -19.83 31.67
CA ARG A 12 -8.86 -20.40 32.93
C ARG A 12 -7.51 -21.06 32.75
N ARG A 13 -6.56 -20.66 33.60
CA ARG A 13 -5.25 -21.25 33.77
C ARG A 13 -4.47 -21.40 32.44
N ALA A 14 -4.34 -20.28 31.71
CA ALA A 14 -3.52 -20.21 30.50
C ALA A 14 -2.03 -20.27 30.85
N LYS A 15 -1.28 -21.17 30.16
CA LYS A 15 0.16 -21.41 30.33
C LYS A 15 0.95 -21.28 29.04
N VAL A 16 0.37 -20.62 28.06
CA VAL A 16 0.99 -20.43 26.73
C VAL A 16 2.22 -19.54 26.86
N ASN A 17 3.35 -19.99 26.31
CA ASN A 17 4.66 -19.30 26.37
C ASN A 17 5.11 -18.95 27.80
N ASN A 18 5.08 -17.66 28.17
CA ASN A 18 5.51 -17.17 29.48
C ASN A 18 4.34 -16.92 30.45
N LEU A 19 3.09 -17.22 30.07
CA LEU A 19 1.94 -17.04 30.96
C LEU A 19 1.99 -18.01 32.15
N LYS A 20 1.74 -17.48 33.35
CA LYS A 20 1.79 -18.22 34.61
C LYS A 20 0.40 -18.49 35.18
N ASP A 21 -0.25 -19.50 34.62
CA ASP A 21 -1.55 -19.97 35.15
C ASP A 21 -2.64 -18.87 35.15
N VAL A 22 -2.66 -18.06 34.05
CA VAL A 22 -3.47 -16.84 33.94
C VAL A 22 -4.95 -17.19 33.83
N THR A 23 -5.77 -16.60 34.70
CA THR A 23 -7.24 -16.63 34.61
C THR A 23 -7.76 -15.23 34.39
N VAL A 24 -8.58 -15.04 33.32
CA VAL A 24 -9.11 -13.72 32.95
C VAL A 24 -10.56 -13.84 32.44
N GLU A 25 -11.37 -12.84 32.76
CA GLU A 25 -12.74 -12.70 32.29
C GLU A 25 -12.83 -11.43 31.42
N ILE A 26 -13.26 -11.59 30.18
CA ILE A 26 -13.40 -10.51 29.20
C ILE A 26 -14.89 -10.35 28.87
N PRO A 27 -15.53 -9.23 29.24
CA PRO A 27 -16.93 -9.01 28.92
C PRO A 27 -17.13 -8.84 27.42
N ARG A 28 -18.17 -9.48 26.88
CA ARG A 28 -18.54 -9.34 25.46
C ARG A 28 -19.12 -7.95 25.18
N GLY A 29 -19.00 -7.48 23.93
CA GLY A 29 -19.50 -6.17 23.52
C GLY A 29 -18.78 -5.00 24.17
N LYS A 30 -17.51 -5.21 24.59
CA LYS A 30 -16.68 -4.18 25.25
C LYS A 30 -15.40 -3.94 24.48
N PHE A 31 -14.86 -2.73 24.67
CA PHE A 31 -13.53 -2.33 24.21
C PHE A 31 -12.52 -2.61 25.33
N VAL A 32 -11.67 -3.63 25.14
CA VAL A 32 -10.72 -4.13 26.13
C VAL A 32 -9.31 -3.89 25.63
N VAL A 33 -8.46 -3.33 26.50
CA VAL A 33 -7.05 -3.12 26.20
C VAL A 33 -6.20 -4.06 27.05
N ILE A 34 -5.29 -4.82 26.37
CA ILE A 34 -4.27 -5.64 27.02
C ILE A 34 -2.95 -4.89 26.94
N THR A 35 -2.37 -4.53 28.08
CA THR A 35 -1.13 -3.75 28.18
C THR A 35 -0.09 -4.45 29.04
N GLY A 36 1.08 -3.82 29.22
CA GLY A 36 2.21 -4.30 30.00
C GLY A 36 3.54 -4.11 29.29
N ILE A 37 4.66 -4.29 29.94
CA ILE A 37 5.98 -4.09 29.32
C ILE A 37 6.23 -5.05 28.14
N SER A 38 7.19 -4.71 27.28
CA SER A 38 7.58 -5.57 26.16
C SER A 38 8.04 -6.95 26.67
N GLY A 39 7.51 -8.05 26.09
CA GLY A 39 7.81 -9.43 26.52
C GLY A 39 7.09 -9.89 27.80
N SER A 40 6.09 -9.15 28.32
CA SER A 40 5.33 -9.58 29.50
C SER A 40 4.33 -10.70 29.26
N GLY A 41 3.94 -10.99 28.00
CA GLY A 41 2.98 -12.05 27.64
C GLY A 41 1.68 -11.56 27.02
N LYS A 42 1.58 -10.27 26.62
CA LYS A 42 0.39 -9.68 25.98
C LYS A 42 -0.07 -10.46 24.74
N SER A 43 0.85 -10.62 23.79
CA SER A 43 0.57 -11.34 22.53
C SER A 43 0.28 -12.82 22.80
N SER A 44 0.88 -13.42 23.84
CA SER A 44 0.59 -14.80 24.25
C SER A 44 -0.85 -14.96 24.71
N LEU A 45 -1.42 -13.99 25.43
CA LEU A 45 -2.84 -14.02 25.83
C LEU A 45 -3.76 -13.69 24.64
N ALA A 46 -3.47 -12.62 23.88
CA ALA A 46 -4.35 -12.12 22.82
C ALA A 46 -4.35 -13.03 21.59
N PHE A 47 -3.17 -13.36 21.06
CA PHE A 47 -3.03 -14.09 19.79
C PHE A 47 -2.85 -15.60 20.00
N ASP A 48 -1.87 -16.02 20.81
CA ASP A 48 -1.56 -17.43 20.98
C ASP A 48 -2.59 -18.18 21.84
N THR A 49 -3.46 -17.44 22.58
CA THR A 49 -4.52 -18.04 23.42
C THR A 49 -5.91 -17.73 22.85
N LEU A 50 -6.38 -16.48 22.87
CA LEU A 50 -7.74 -16.13 22.46
C LEU A 50 -7.96 -16.33 20.95
N PHE A 51 -7.12 -15.73 20.11
CA PHE A 51 -7.28 -15.83 18.66
C PHE A 51 -7.09 -17.28 18.19
N ALA A 52 -6.04 -17.96 18.66
CA ALA A 52 -5.75 -19.35 18.29
C ALA A 52 -6.93 -20.31 18.61
N GLU A 53 -7.57 -20.17 19.78
CA GLU A 53 -8.73 -20.97 20.13
C GLU A 53 -9.97 -20.58 19.33
N GLY A 54 -10.20 -19.29 19.08
CA GLY A 54 -11.29 -18.82 18.23
C GLY A 54 -11.19 -19.36 16.81
N GLN A 55 -10.00 -19.32 16.19
CA GLN A 55 -9.71 -19.93 14.90
C GLN A 55 -9.89 -21.45 14.89
N ARG A 56 -9.38 -22.12 15.93
CA ARG A 56 -9.51 -23.57 16.05
C ARG A 56 -10.98 -24.00 16.07
N ARG A 57 -11.83 -23.32 16.87
CA ARG A 57 -13.28 -23.61 16.94
C ARG A 57 -13.98 -23.30 15.62
N PHE A 58 -13.62 -22.21 14.96
CA PHE A 58 -14.15 -21.91 13.62
C PHE A 58 -13.77 -22.99 12.62
N ALA A 59 -12.51 -23.43 12.60
CA ALA A 59 -12.05 -24.52 11.73
C ALA A 59 -12.77 -25.84 12.02
N GLU A 60 -13.05 -26.14 13.28
CA GLU A 60 -13.83 -27.34 13.68
C GLU A 60 -15.30 -27.29 13.23
N SER A 61 -15.88 -26.10 13.07
CA SER A 61 -17.25 -25.92 12.56
C SER A 61 -17.38 -26.14 11.06
N LEU A 62 -16.27 -26.14 10.32
CA LEU A 62 -16.27 -26.36 8.87
C LEU A 62 -16.51 -27.83 8.49
N SER A 63 -16.86 -28.07 7.22
CA SER A 63 -17.05 -29.39 6.67
C SER A 63 -15.79 -30.27 6.81
N SER A 64 -15.95 -31.61 6.86
CA SER A 64 -14.83 -32.57 6.93
C SER A 64 -13.85 -32.40 5.76
N TYR A 65 -14.34 -32.01 4.58
CA TYR A 65 -13.54 -31.74 3.40
C TYR A 65 -12.66 -30.49 3.61
N ALA A 66 -13.23 -29.37 4.06
CA ALA A 66 -12.48 -28.15 4.35
C ALA A 66 -11.42 -28.37 5.45
N ARG A 67 -11.74 -29.17 6.49
CA ARG A 67 -10.78 -29.51 7.56
C ARG A 67 -9.55 -30.28 7.09
N GLN A 68 -9.66 -31.10 6.03
CA GLN A 68 -8.50 -31.82 5.47
C GLN A 68 -7.44 -30.85 4.90
N PHE A 69 -7.86 -29.70 4.38
CA PHE A 69 -6.95 -28.68 3.86
C PHE A 69 -6.36 -27.77 4.94
N LEU A 70 -7.06 -27.62 6.07
CA LEU A 70 -6.64 -26.71 7.16
C LEU A 70 -5.62 -27.34 8.12
N GLY A 71 -5.43 -28.68 8.07
CA GLY A 71 -4.59 -29.38 9.03
C GLY A 71 -5.18 -29.39 10.46
N ARG A 72 -4.52 -30.07 11.39
CA ARG A 72 -4.87 -30.04 12.81
C ARG A 72 -4.24 -28.83 13.48
N MET A 73 -5.06 -27.83 13.84
CA MET A 73 -4.62 -26.75 14.71
C MET A 73 -4.41 -27.27 16.14
N SER A 74 -3.26 -26.99 16.74
CA SER A 74 -2.97 -27.36 18.13
C SER A 74 -3.84 -26.54 19.08
N LYS A 75 -4.39 -27.21 20.11
CA LYS A 75 -5.09 -26.50 21.19
C LYS A 75 -4.06 -25.68 21.99
N PRO A 76 -4.32 -24.41 22.31
CA PRO A 76 -3.46 -23.67 23.22
C PRO A 76 -3.40 -24.37 24.61
N ASP A 77 -2.29 -24.18 25.32
CA ASP A 77 -2.10 -24.75 26.66
C ASP A 77 -2.91 -23.96 27.69
N VAL A 78 -4.18 -24.35 27.82
CA VAL A 78 -5.17 -23.76 28.72
C VAL A 78 -6.07 -24.86 29.30
N GLU A 79 -6.50 -24.64 30.52
CA GLU A 79 -7.47 -25.58 31.13
C GLU A 79 -8.83 -25.49 30.43
N LEU A 80 -9.35 -24.25 30.29
CA LEU A 80 -10.68 -24.02 29.72
C LEU A 80 -10.78 -22.64 29.10
N ILE A 81 -11.44 -22.54 27.93
CA ILE A 81 -11.92 -21.27 27.36
C ILE A 81 -13.41 -21.42 27.04
N GLU A 82 -14.23 -20.58 27.65
CA GLU A 82 -15.67 -20.50 27.42
C GLU A 82 -16.08 -19.17 26.79
N GLY A 83 -17.21 -19.16 26.11
CA GLY A 83 -17.83 -17.94 25.63
C GLY A 83 -17.13 -17.26 24.44
N ILE A 84 -16.13 -17.88 23.80
CA ILE A 84 -15.39 -17.24 22.69
C ILE A 84 -16.21 -17.22 21.40
N PRO A 85 -16.46 -16.05 20.79
CA PRO A 85 -17.11 -15.95 19.47
C PRO A 85 -16.09 -16.16 18.34
N PRO A 86 -16.53 -16.16 17.06
CA PRO A 86 -15.62 -16.13 15.92
C PRO A 86 -14.60 -14.99 16.06
N ALA A 87 -13.31 -15.31 15.96
CA ALA A 87 -12.23 -14.38 16.18
C ALA A 87 -11.57 -13.95 14.88
N ILE A 88 -11.33 -12.65 14.74
CA ILE A 88 -10.65 -12.00 13.61
C ILE A 88 -9.44 -11.25 14.17
N ALA A 89 -8.24 -11.58 13.68
CA ALA A 89 -7.02 -10.87 14.03
C ALA A 89 -6.66 -9.84 12.94
N ILE A 90 -6.24 -8.66 13.38
CA ILE A 90 -5.73 -7.59 12.52
C ILE A 90 -4.29 -7.30 12.94
N GLU A 91 -3.35 -8.00 12.25
CA GLU A 91 -1.91 -7.89 12.49
C GLU A 91 -1.25 -6.87 11.54
N GLN A 92 -0.04 -6.44 11.89
CA GLN A 92 0.76 -5.50 11.08
C GLN A 92 1.41 -6.13 9.85
N LYS A 93 1.43 -7.46 9.75
CA LYS A 93 2.14 -8.12 8.65
C LYS A 93 1.43 -7.90 7.33
N VAL A 94 2.12 -7.26 6.38
CA VAL A 94 1.66 -7.13 4.99
C VAL A 94 1.77 -8.49 4.31
N ASN A 95 0.68 -9.25 4.28
CA ASN A 95 0.65 -10.60 3.70
C ASN A 95 0.35 -10.64 2.19
N THR A 96 0.34 -9.48 1.51
CA THR A 96 -0.04 -9.44 0.09
C THR A 96 1.17 -9.69 -0.82
N ARG A 97 1.36 -10.95 -1.22
CA ARG A 97 2.27 -11.33 -2.32
C ARG A 97 1.68 -11.02 -3.70
N ASN A 98 0.41 -10.65 -3.78
CA ASN A 98 -0.27 -10.38 -5.04
C ASN A 98 0.08 -8.95 -5.54
N PRO A 99 0.83 -8.81 -6.65
CA PRO A 99 1.20 -7.50 -7.18
C PRO A 99 0.03 -6.71 -7.78
N ARG A 100 -1.14 -7.33 -7.94
CA ARG A 100 -2.36 -6.70 -8.45
C ARG A 100 -3.23 -6.10 -7.33
N SER A 101 -2.99 -6.45 -6.07
CA SER A 101 -3.76 -5.94 -4.94
C SER A 101 -3.53 -4.44 -4.75
N THR A 102 -4.60 -3.68 -4.65
CA THR A 102 -4.61 -2.23 -4.40
C THR A 102 -5.49 -1.91 -3.20
N ILE A 103 -5.42 -0.68 -2.68
CA ILE A 103 -6.32 -0.22 -1.63
C ILE A 103 -7.78 -0.40 -2.06
N ALA A 104 -8.12 0.00 -3.30
CA ALA A 104 -9.48 -0.17 -3.82
C ALA A 104 -9.98 -1.61 -3.79
N THR A 105 -9.12 -2.60 -4.14
CA THR A 105 -9.50 -4.02 -4.10
C THR A 105 -9.52 -4.60 -2.69
N SER A 106 -8.65 -4.12 -1.80
CA SER A 106 -8.60 -4.58 -0.41
C SER A 106 -9.79 -4.06 0.41
N THR A 107 -10.33 -2.89 0.06
CA THR A 107 -11.50 -2.28 0.71
C THR A 107 -12.82 -2.60 0.01
N GLU A 108 -12.81 -3.42 -1.05
CA GLU A 108 -13.97 -3.75 -1.89
C GLU A 108 -14.56 -2.55 -2.66
N ILE A 109 -14.03 -1.34 -2.51
CA ILE A 109 -14.50 -0.14 -3.22
C ILE A 109 -14.44 -0.35 -4.73
N TYR A 110 -13.43 -1.09 -5.23
CA TYR A 110 -13.27 -1.35 -6.66
C TYR A 110 -14.45 -2.11 -7.26
N ASP A 111 -15.03 -3.05 -6.53
CA ASP A 111 -16.14 -3.86 -7.01
C ASP A 111 -17.42 -3.02 -7.15
N TYR A 112 -17.66 -2.10 -6.21
CA TYR A 112 -18.77 -1.13 -6.32
C TYR A 112 -18.53 -0.14 -7.47
N LEU A 113 -17.31 0.35 -7.67
CA LEU A 113 -16.99 1.22 -8.81
C LEU A 113 -17.25 0.52 -10.14
N ARG A 114 -16.83 -0.74 -10.31
CA ARG A 114 -17.10 -1.53 -11.51
C ARG A 114 -18.59 -1.64 -11.79
N MET A 115 -19.38 -1.91 -10.75
CA MET A 115 -20.83 -2.00 -10.87
C MET A 115 -21.46 -0.67 -11.30
N ILE A 116 -21.02 0.46 -10.74
CA ILE A 116 -21.49 1.80 -11.13
C ILE A 116 -21.14 2.08 -12.59
N PHE A 117 -19.88 1.87 -13.00
CA PHE A 117 -19.45 2.12 -14.37
C PHE A 117 -20.15 1.22 -15.41
N ALA A 118 -20.46 -0.02 -15.03
CA ALA A 118 -21.22 -0.94 -15.89
C ALA A 118 -22.69 -0.52 -16.06
N ARG A 119 -23.32 0.12 -15.07
CA ARG A 119 -24.75 0.42 -15.06
C ARG A 119 -25.10 1.82 -15.52
N ILE A 120 -24.31 2.83 -15.14
CA ILE A 120 -24.57 4.24 -15.44
C ILE A 120 -23.42 4.93 -16.19
N GLY A 121 -22.37 4.18 -16.54
CA GLY A 121 -21.24 4.72 -17.31
C GLY A 121 -21.63 5.08 -18.72
N ARG A 122 -21.22 6.28 -19.16
CA ARG A 122 -21.43 6.79 -20.53
C ARG A 122 -20.14 6.69 -21.31
N THR A 123 -20.21 6.12 -22.50
CA THR A 123 -19.05 5.98 -23.40
C THR A 123 -18.88 7.24 -24.25
N TYR A 124 -17.65 7.70 -24.42
CA TYR A 124 -17.30 8.86 -25.24
C TYR A 124 -16.33 8.46 -26.33
N SER A 125 -16.54 9.00 -27.54
CA SER A 125 -15.60 8.79 -28.64
C SER A 125 -14.23 9.43 -28.33
N PRO A 126 -13.11 8.72 -28.54
CA PRO A 126 -11.78 9.31 -28.39
C PRO A 126 -11.41 10.29 -29.51
N VAL A 127 -12.20 10.36 -30.61
CA VAL A 127 -11.95 11.23 -31.76
C VAL A 127 -12.65 12.56 -31.60
N THR A 128 -13.96 12.54 -31.40
CA THR A 128 -14.79 13.74 -31.27
C THR A 128 -15.02 14.17 -29.83
N GLY A 129 -14.89 13.27 -28.86
CA GLY A 129 -15.24 13.51 -27.47
C GLY A 129 -16.73 13.52 -27.19
N GLU A 130 -17.57 13.21 -28.18
CA GLU A 130 -19.01 13.13 -28.04
C GLU A 130 -19.45 11.81 -27.41
N GLU A 131 -20.63 11.83 -26.76
CA GLU A 131 -21.23 10.65 -26.16
C GLU A 131 -21.70 9.66 -27.22
N VAL A 132 -21.23 8.40 -27.13
CA VAL A 132 -21.68 7.31 -28.01
C VAL A 132 -23.04 6.85 -27.54
N LYS A 133 -24.07 7.12 -28.34
CA LYS A 133 -25.47 6.75 -28.05
C LYS A 133 -25.86 5.54 -28.88
N CYS A 134 -26.45 4.55 -28.21
CA CYS A 134 -27.14 3.44 -28.85
C CYS A 134 -28.64 3.74 -28.80
N HIS A 135 -29.20 4.16 -29.92
CA HIS A 135 -30.62 4.51 -29.97
C HIS A 135 -31.50 3.26 -29.96
N THR A 136 -32.51 3.29 -29.13
CA THR A 136 -33.56 2.26 -29.08
C THR A 136 -34.69 2.60 -30.03
N VAL A 137 -35.58 1.63 -30.31
CA VAL A 137 -36.83 1.88 -31.06
C VAL A 137 -37.65 2.95 -30.35
N ASN A 138 -37.67 2.95 -29.01
CA ASN A 138 -38.42 3.94 -28.24
C ASN A 138 -37.86 5.36 -28.39
N ASP A 139 -36.53 5.53 -28.55
CA ASP A 139 -35.95 6.84 -28.81
C ASP A 139 -36.39 7.39 -30.15
N VAL A 140 -36.43 6.53 -31.18
CA VAL A 140 -36.95 6.90 -32.52
C VAL A 140 -38.46 7.20 -32.46
N MET A 141 -39.22 6.42 -31.72
CA MET A 141 -40.66 6.66 -31.51
C MET A 141 -40.89 7.98 -30.78
N SER A 142 -40.15 8.27 -29.73
CA SER A 142 -40.20 9.55 -29.01
C SER A 142 -39.89 10.72 -29.95
N TYR A 143 -38.81 10.59 -30.74
CA TYR A 143 -38.45 11.60 -31.72
C TYR A 143 -39.56 11.78 -32.79
N LEU A 144 -40.21 10.70 -33.27
CA LEU A 144 -41.26 10.78 -34.27
C LEU A 144 -42.44 11.66 -33.80
N PHE A 145 -42.80 11.57 -32.52
CA PHE A 145 -43.92 12.30 -31.92
C PHE A 145 -43.54 13.61 -31.21
N ASP A 146 -42.24 13.97 -31.21
CA ASP A 146 -41.78 15.24 -30.65
C ASP A 146 -41.89 16.36 -31.70
N GLY A 147 -42.53 17.48 -31.32
CA GLY A 147 -42.67 18.68 -32.13
C GLY A 147 -43.84 18.65 -33.15
N ASP A 148 -43.98 19.72 -33.97
CA ASP A 148 -45.09 19.98 -34.91
C ASP A 148 -44.83 19.40 -36.30
N ALA A 149 -44.53 18.14 -36.42
CA ALA A 149 -44.33 17.47 -37.69
C ALA A 149 -45.62 16.97 -38.32
N THR A 150 -45.78 17.17 -39.64
CA THR A 150 -46.96 16.75 -40.40
C THR A 150 -46.77 15.36 -41.00
N ALA A 151 -45.57 15.02 -41.36
CA ALA A 151 -45.23 13.71 -41.92
C ALA A 151 -43.81 13.30 -41.56
N ALA A 152 -43.58 11.98 -41.45
CA ALA A 152 -42.26 11.42 -41.30
C ALA A 152 -42.05 10.29 -42.31
N TYR A 153 -40.77 10.15 -42.67
CA TYR A 153 -40.25 9.07 -43.51
C TYR A 153 -39.24 8.29 -42.69
N ILE A 154 -39.44 6.98 -42.58
CA ILE A 154 -38.53 6.06 -41.93
C ILE A 154 -37.67 5.43 -43.02
N LEU A 155 -36.36 5.70 -42.99
CA LEU A 155 -35.41 5.37 -44.05
C LEU A 155 -34.32 4.44 -43.51
N ALA A 156 -34.04 3.35 -44.19
CA ALA A 156 -32.91 2.50 -43.84
C ALA A 156 -31.65 2.92 -44.65
N ASP A 157 -30.55 3.13 -43.94
CA ASP A 157 -29.23 3.43 -44.51
C ASP A 157 -28.58 2.15 -44.99
N LEU A 158 -28.55 1.91 -46.30
CA LEU A 158 -27.95 0.72 -46.88
C LEU A 158 -26.42 0.82 -47.06
N ASN A 159 -25.82 1.93 -46.61
CA ASN A 159 -24.42 2.27 -46.84
C ASN A 159 -24.05 2.15 -48.34
N TRP A 160 -24.85 2.79 -49.15
CA TRP A 160 -24.94 2.60 -50.60
C TRP A 160 -23.60 2.83 -51.33
N ASP A 161 -22.85 3.87 -50.92
CA ASP A 161 -21.67 4.27 -51.64
C ASP A 161 -20.50 3.28 -51.45
N ALA A 162 -20.48 2.60 -50.33
CA ALA A 162 -19.42 1.63 -49.96
C ALA A 162 -19.65 0.23 -50.55
N ARG A 163 -20.78 -0.01 -51.27
CA ARG A 163 -21.14 -1.33 -51.76
C ARG A 163 -20.73 -1.56 -53.22
N GLU A 164 -20.22 -2.76 -53.52
CA GLU A 164 -19.92 -3.26 -54.85
C GLU A 164 -21.12 -4.05 -55.45
N ASP A 165 -21.99 -4.64 -54.60
CA ASP A 165 -23.09 -5.56 -54.91
C ASP A 165 -24.43 -4.84 -55.12
N LYS A 166 -24.43 -3.59 -55.57
CA LYS A 166 -25.61 -2.72 -55.68
C LYS A 166 -26.77 -3.32 -56.43
N VAL A 167 -26.52 -3.97 -57.59
CA VAL A 167 -27.57 -4.56 -58.43
C VAL A 167 -28.18 -5.80 -57.81
N GLU A 168 -27.34 -6.64 -57.17
CA GLU A 168 -27.80 -7.86 -56.50
C GLU A 168 -28.69 -7.53 -55.31
N LEU A 169 -28.22 -6.53 -54.48
CA LEU A 169 -29.01 -6.02 -53.37
C LEU A 169 -30.37 -5.47 -53.80
N MET A 170 -30.46 -4.73 -54.93
CA MET A 170 -31.72 -4.21 -55.42
C MET A 170 -32.67 -5.35 -55.85
N LEU A 171 -32.16 -6.39 -56.51
CA LEU A 171 -32.94 -7.56 -56.87
C LEU A 171 -33.48 -8.28 -55.65
N GLN A 172 -32.62 -8.48 -54.64
CA GLN A 172 -33.05 -9.06 -53.35
C GLN A 172 -34.12 -8.24 -52.67
N LEU A 173 -33.96 -6.92 -52.54
CA LEU A 173 -34.92 -6.02 -51.89
C LEU A 173 -36.27 -6.03 -52.65
N LYS A 174 -36.24 -6.18 -53.98
CA LYS A 174 -37.45 -6.30 -54.82
C LYS A 174 -38.16 -7.63 -54.58
N GLU A 175 -37.44 -8.73 -54.46
CA GLU A 175 -38.00 -10.04 -54.10
C GLU A 175 -38.61 -10.05 -52.68
N GLU A 176 -38.06 -9.30 -51.77
CA GLU A 176 -38.56 -9.10 -50.40
C GLU A 176 -39.79 -8.14 -50.34
N GLY A 177 -40.16 -7.55 -51.51
CA GLY A 177 -41.38 -6.70 -51.62
C GLY A 177 -41.12 -5.20 -51.50
N TYR A 178 -39.89 -4.74 -51.33
CA TYR A 178 -39.57 -3.31 -51.27
C TYR A 178 -39.58 -2.74 -52.69
N SER A 179 -40.26 -1.59 -52.89
CA SER A 179 -40.46 -0.98 -54.20
C SER A 179 -40.00 0.48 -54.30
N ARG A 180 -39.60 1.10 -53.22
CA ARG A 180 -39.32 2.54 -53.15
C ARG A 180 -38.04 2.87 -52.40
N PHE A 181 -37.31 3.78 -52.97
CA PHE A 181 -36.19 4.44 -52.36
C PHE A 181 -36.49 5.91 -52.14
N PHE A 182 -35.71 6.53 -51.28
CA PHE A 182 -35.71 7.97 -51.05
C PHE A 182 -34.35 8.55 -51.39
N SER A 183 -34.29 9.59 -52.18
CA SER A 183 -33.16 10.48 -52.39
C SER A 183 -33.72 11.91 -52.16
N ASP A 184 -33.65 12.84 -53.04
CA ASP A 184 -34.38 14.12 -52.94
C ASP A 184 -35.90 13.94 -53.01
N ARG A 185 -36.37 12.87 -53.59
CA ARG A 185 -37.77 12.46 -53.76
C ARG A 185 -37.92 10.94 -53.65
N ILE A 186 -39.16 10.48 -53.52
CA ILE A 186 -39.47 9.05 -53.60
C ILE A 186 -39.26 8.59 -55.04
N VAL A 187 -38.40 7.58 -55.22
CA VAL A 187 -38.03 6.98 -56.51
C VAL A 187 -38.39 5.50 -56.48
N ARG A 188 -38.91 4.96 -57.55
CA ARG A 188 -39.20 3.54 -57.65
C ARG A 188 -37.93 2.74 -57.88
N ILE A 189 -37.90 1.50 -57.39
CA ILE A 189 -36.73 0.60 -57.53
C ILE A 189 -36.36 0.37 -59.00
N GLU A 190 -37.41 0.30 -59.86
CA GLU A 190 -37.17 0.13 -61.29
C GLU A 190 -36.43 1.32 -61.93
N GLU A 191 -36.73 2.56 -61.49
CA GLU A 191 -36.04 3.77 -61.98
C GLU A 191 -34.56 3.79 -61.55
N VAL A 192 -34.30 3.34 -60.30
CA VAL A 192 -32.96 3.25 -59.75
C VAL A 192 -32.17 2.16 -60.48
N MET A 193 -32.78 1.00 -60.77
CA MET A 193 -32.16 -0.10 -61.52
C MET A 193 -31.83 0.29 -62.98
N GLN A 194 -32.67 1.09 -63.64
CA GLN A 194 -32.36 1.59 -65.00
C GLN A 194 -31.15 2.53 -64.97
N LYS A 195 -31.08 3.43 -63.99
CA LYS A 195 -29.89 4.32 -63.84
C LYS A 195 -28.64 3.56 -63.44
N ALA A 196 -28.76 2.52 -62.63
CA ALA A 196 -27.69 1.64 -62.27
C ALA A 196 -27.00 0.96 -63.49
N GLN A 197 -27.76 0.61 -64.52
CA GLN A 197 -27.19 0.06 -65.77
C GLN A 197 -26.30 1.06 -66.53
N THR A 198 -26.50 2.36 -66.31
CA THR A 198 -25.69 3.44 -66.90
C THR A 198 -24.58 3.94 -65.99
N GLY A 199 -24.47 3.37 -64.77
CA GLY A 199 -23.43 3.77 -63.80
C GLY A 199 -23.73 5.08 -63.06
N ASP A 200 -24.90 5.66 -63.27
CA ASP A 200 -25.31 6.93 -62.61
C ASP A 200 -26.20 6.64 -61.39
N TYR A 201 -25.53 6.52 -60.22
CA TYR A 201 -26.19 6.31 -58.94
C TYR A 201 -26.33 7.62 -58.20
N PRO A 202 -27.50 7.91 -57.57
CA PRO A 202 -27.61 8.99 -56.58
C PRO A 202 -26.68 8.68 -55.40
N SER A 203 -25.94 9.69 -54.92
CA SER A 203 -25.07 9.56 -53.73
C SER A 203 -25.84 9.31 -52.45
N ASP A 204 -27.02 9.91 -52.27
CA ASP A 204 -27.86 9.84 -51.08
C ASP A 204 -29.10 8.99 -51.34
N LEU A 205 -28.93 7.67 -51.42
CA LEU A 205 -30.04 6.74 -51.70
C LEU A 205 -30.33 5.88 -50.49
N TYR A 206 -31.52 6.04 -49.90
CA TYR A 206 -32.01 5.33 -48.73
C TYR A 206 -33.18 4.43 -49.09
N LEU A 207 -33.30 3.27 -48.44
CA LEU A 207 -34.50 2.43 -48.61
C LEU A 207 -35.65 3.02 -47.78
N LEU A 208 -36.78 3.34 -48.46
CA LEU A 208 -37.98 3.83 -47.79
C LEU A 208 -38.74 2.64 -47.18
N ILE A 209 -38.75 2.56 -45.85
CA ILE A 209 -39.50 1.53 -45.12
C ILE A 209 -40.94 1.94 -44.90
N ASP A 210 -41.17 3.15 -44.38
CA ASP A 210 -42.50 3.63 -44.14
C ASP A 210 -42.58 5.15 -44.36
N ARG A 211 -43.78 5.61 -44.72
CA ARG A 211 -44.19 7.01 -44.76
C ARG A 211 -45.46 7.20 -43.96
N VAL A 212 -45.41 7.97 -42.93
CA VAL A 212 -46.54 8.21 -42.03
C VAL A 212 -46.93 9.70 -42.00
N LYS A 213 -48.21 9.97 -41.99
CA LYS A 213 -48.73 11.26 -41.57
C LYS A 213 -48.82 11.27 -40.06
N LEU A 214 -48.15 12.21 -39.45
CA LEU A 214 -48.16 12.34 -38.00
C LEU A 214 -49.38 13.12 -37.54
N PRO A 215 -50.12 12.62 -36.57
CA PRO A 215 -51.25 13.35 -36.00
C PRO A 215 -50.77 14.47 -35.07
N GLN A 216 -51.56 15.54 -34.96
CA GLN A 216 -51.32 16.55 -33.92
C GLN A 216 -51.62 15.96 -32.54
N MET A 217 -50.66 16.05 -31.63
CA MET A 217 -50.80 15.54 -30.27
C MET A 217 -51.57 16.51 -29.38
N ALA A 218 -52.51 16.03 -28.56
CA ALA A 218 -53.20 16.76 -27.51
C ALA A 218 -53.10 15.98 -26.19
N GLU A 219 -52.41 16.53 -25.22
CA GLU A 219 -52.10 16.02 -23.87
C GLU A 219 -51.66 14.55 -23.77
N HIS A 220 -52.47 13.57 -24.24
CA HIS A 220 -52.09 12.13 -24.19
C HIS A 220 -52.61 11.31 -25.38
N LEU A 221 -53.50 11.87 -26.21
CA LEU A 221 -54.01 11.20 -27.41
C LEU A 221 -53.99 12.16 -28.60
N PRO A 222 -53.80 11.65 -29.83
CA PRO A 222 -53.88 12.45 -31.04
C PRO A 222 -55.30 12.99 -31.30
N VAL A 223 -55.38 14.20 -31.85
CA VAL A 223 -56.62 14.82 -32.19
C VAL A 223 -57.31 14.02 -33.29
N GLY A 224 -58.57 13.48 -33.01
CA GLY A 224 -59.36 12.77 -33.98
C GLY A 224 -59.10 11.29 -34.19
N MET A 225 -58.27 10.69 -33.31
CA MET A 225 -58.05 9.24 -33.25
C MET A 225 -58.68 8.65 -31.99
N ASP A 226 -59.12 7.42 -32.04
CA ASP A 226 -59.49 6.65 -30.85
C ASP A 226 -58.28 5.88 -30.33
N GLN A 227 -58.39 5.28 -29.15
CA GLN A 227 -57.29 4.60 -28.50
C GLN A 227 -56.78 3.38 -29.28
N THR A 228 -57.68 2.68 -29.97
CA THR A 228 -57.37 1.49 -30.78
C THR A 228 -56.57 1.90 -32.02
N ASP A 229 -57.03 2.94 -32.76
CA ASP A 229 -56.31 3.46 -33.92
C ASP A 229 -54.88 3.99 -33.53
N TRP A 230 -54.76 4.57 -32.32
CA TRP A 230 -53.47 5.04 -31.80
C TRP A 230 -52.54 3.87 -31.47
N GLU A 231 -53.00 2.85 -30.79
CA GLU A 231 -52.24 1.63 -30.48
C GLU A 231 -51.79 0.90 -31.75
N ASP A 232 -52.66 0.80 -32.76
CA ASP A 232 -52.37 0.23 -34.07
C ASP A 232 -51.27 1.03 -34.82
N LEU A 233 -51.36 2.38 -34.77
CA LEU A 233 -50.32 3.24 -35.37
C LEU A 233 -48.98 3.07 -34.68
N GLN A 234 -48.97 3.06 -33.35
CA GLN A 234 -47.72 2.84 -32.58
C GLN A 234 -47.09 1.47 -32.89
N THR A 235 -47.89 0.41 -32.90
CA THR A 235 -47.43 -0.95 -33.20
C THR A 235 -46.84 -1.03 -34.63
N ARG A 236 -47.53 -0.40 -35.61
CA ARG A 236 -47.02 -0.34 -36.99
C ARG A 236 -45.70 0.41 -37.08
N LEU A 237 -45.61 1.59 -36.43
CA LEU A 237 -44.37 2.39 -36.47
C LEU A 237 -43.22 1.69 -35.75
N HIS A 238 -43.50 1.04 -34.63
CA HIS A 238 -42.51 0.25 -33.91
C HIS A 238 -41.93 -0.85 -34.83
N SER A 239 -42.76 -1.61 -35.52
CA SER A 239 -42.35 -2.62 -36.50
C SER A 239 -41.58 -2.03 -37.68
N SER A 240 -42.02 -0.85 -38.19
CA SER A 240 -41.30 -0.15 -39.27
C SER A 240 -39.92 0.34 -38.85
N VAL A 241 -39.76 0.84 -37.62
CA VAL A 241 -38.46 1.25 -37.07
C VAL A 241 -37.53 0.03 -36.86
N GLU A 242 -38.05 -1.07 -36.33
CA GLU A 242 -37.29 -2.33 -36.21
C GLU A 242 -36.81 -2.81 -37.58
N THR A 243 -37.68 -2.83 -38.57
CA THR A 243 -37.35 -3.20 -39.94
C THR A 243 -36.30 -2.28 -40.55
N ALA A 244 -36.40 -0.97 -40.30
CA ALA A 244 -35.41 0.01 -40.77
C ALA A 244 -34.03 -0.21 -40.15
N PHE A 245 -33.93 -0.50 -38.84
CA PHE A 245 -32.68 -0.88 -38.21
C PHE A 245 -32.13 -2.19 -38.75
N GLU A 246 -32.96 -3.19 -38.97
CA GLU A 246 -32.54 -4.48 -39.53
C GLU A 246 -31.94 -4.32 -40.93
N LYS A 247 -32.67 -3.66 -41.84
CA LYS A 247 -32.24 -3.45 -43.23
C LYS A 247 -31.04 -2.51 -43.32
N GLY A 248 -30.99 -1.46 -42.48
CA GLY A 248 -29.87 -0.53 -42.40
C GLY A 248 -28.69 -1.03 -41.57
N LYS A 249 -28.68 -2.35 -41.19
CA LYS A 249 -27.65 -2.94 -40.36
C LYS A 249 -27.30 -2.10 -39.11
N GLY A 250 -28.36 -1.64 -38.45
CA GLY A 250 -28.23 -0.85 -37.24
C GLY A 250 -28.28 0.67 -37.45
N THR A 251 -28.44 1.15 -38.67
CA THR A 251 -28.54 2.60 -38.96
C THR A 251 -29.84 2.92 -39.67
N LEU A 252 -30.59 3.90 -39.18
CA LEU A 252 -31.75 4.43 -39.84
C LEU A 252 -31.74 5.96 -39.84
N LEU A 253 -32.48 6.57 -40.77
CA LEU A 253 -32.71 8.01 -40.80
C LEU A 253 -34.24 8.26 -40.70
N VAL A 254 -34.57 9.28 -39.93
CA VAL A 254 -35.93 9.82 -39.86
C VAL A 254 -35.94 11.20 -40.48
N ARG A 255 -36.70 11.36 -41.58
CA ARG A 255 -36.93 12.66 -42.22
C ARG A 255 -38.33 13.14 -41.82
N LYS A 256 -38.41 14.26 -41.12
CA LYS A 256 -39.68 14.91 -40.76
C LYS A 256 -39.94 16.12 -41.63
N GLU A 257 -41.23 16.31 -42.00
CA GLU A 257 -41.72 17.52 -42.63
C GLU A 257 -42.53 18.30 -41.58
N LEU A 258 -42.09 19.51 -41.25
CA LEU A 258 -42.72 20.37 -40.28
C LEU A 258 -43.85 21.19 -40.90
N HIS A 259 -44.75 21.75 -40.07
CA HIS A 259 -45.86 22.58 -40.52
C HIS A 259 -45.44 23.86 -41.27
N ASP A 260 -44.27 24.38 -41.01
CA ASP A 260 -43.68 25.55 -41.68
C ASP A 260 -43.03 25.23 -43.04
N GLY A 261 -43.03 23.94 -43.44
CA GLY A 261 -42.44 23.45 -44.68
C GLY A 261 -40.94 23.17 -44.56
N SER A 262 -40.37 23.36 -43.38
CA SER A 262 -38.97 22.97 -43.13
C SER A 262 -38.88 21.45 -42.97
N VAL A 263 -37.65 20.92 -43.21
CA VAL A 263 -37.39 19.49 -43.17
C VAL A 263 -36.22 19.26 -42.17
N THR A 264 -36.44 18.30 -41.29
CA THR A 264 -35.38 17.81 -40.41
C THR A 264 -35.01 16.37 -40.82
N LEU A 265 -33.73 16.06 -40.84
CA LEU A 265 -33.19 14.72 -41.07
C LEU A 265 -32.33 14.34 -39.90
N GLU A 266 -32.70 13.30 -39.17
CA GLU A 266 -31.98 12.80 -38.00
C GLU A 266 -31.53 11.37 -38.22
N LYS A 267 -30.30 11.07 -37.85
CA LYS A 267 -29.67 9.74 -37.98
C LYS A 267 -29.70 9.03 -36.64
N PHE A 268 -30.21 7.81 -36.61
CA PHE A 268 -30.27 6.94 -35.45
C PHE A 268 -29.44 5.71 -35.70
N ILE A 269 -28.65 5.35 -34.68
CA ILE A 269 -27.75 4.18 -34.73
C ILE A 269 -28.07 3.30 -33.53
N ASN A 270 -28.47 2.04 -33.76
CA ASN A 270 -28.69 1.06 -32.71
C ASN A 270 -27.48 0.17 -32.45
N ARG A 271 -26.36 0.45 -33.13
CA ARG A 271 -25.05 -0.11 -32.82
C ARG A 271 -24.30 0.83 -31.91
N PHE A 272 -23.50 0.27 -31.03
CA PHE A 272 -22.62 1.05 -30.14
C PHE A 272 -21.35 1.47 -30.92
N GLU A 273 -21.53 2.38 -31.85
CA GLU A 273 -20.53 2.84 -32.82
C GLU A 273 -20.58 4.37 -32.96
N ALA A 274 -19.40 5.00 -33.00
CA ALA A 274 -19.24 6.40 -33.36
C ALA A 274 -17.88 6.59 -34.07
N ASP A 275 -17.81 7.57 -35.00
CA ASP A 275 -16.57 7.91 -35.75
C ASP A 275 -15.92 6.71 -36.44
N GLY A 276 -16.67 5.69 -36.85
CA GLY A 276 -16.18 4.47 -37.45
C GLY A 276 -15.51 3.47 -36.50
N ILE A 277 -15.65 3.71 -35.19
CA ILE A 277 -15.13 2.84 -34.12
C ILE A 277 -16.31 2.14 -33.47
N GLU A 278 -16.28 0.81 -33.40
CA GLU A 278 -17.21 0.00 -32.64
C GLU A 278 -16.75 -0.10 -31.18
N PHE A 279 -17.61 0.24 -30.22
CA PHE A 279 -17.33 0.26 -28.79
C PHE A 279 -17.92 -0.98 -28.11
N ALA A 280 -17.20 -1.47 -27.10
CA ALA A 280 -17.74 -2.48 -26.20
C ALA A 280 -18.82 -1.87 -25.29
N LYS A 281 -19.95 -2.56 -25.14
CA LYS A 281 -20.95 -2.14 -24.13
C LYS A 281 -20.34 -2.25 -22.73
N PRO A 282 -20.50 -1.23 -21.88
CA PRO A 282 -20.02 -1.28 -20.50
C PRO A 282 -20.62 -2.48 -19.75
N ASP A 283 -19.76 -3.36 -19.28
CA ASP A 283 -20.08 -4.46 -18.37
C ASP A 283 -19.06 -4.54 -17.22
N GLU A 284 -19.33 -5.31 -16.19
CA GLU A 284 -18.45 -5.42 -15.03
C GLU A 284 -17.08 -6.05 -15.36
N TYR A 285 -16.99 -6.87 -16.42
CA TYR A 285 -15.74 -7.52 -16.85
C TYR A 285 -14.83 -6.58 -17.60
N LEU A 286 -15.37 -5.62 -18.35
CA LEU A 286 -14.62 -4.56 -19.03
C LEU A 286 -13.80 -3.73 -18.05
N PHE A 287 -14.31 -3.52 -16.84
CA PHE A 287 -13.63 -2.77 -15.78
C PHE A 287 -12.81 -3.66 -14.83
N SER A 288 -12.62 -4.93 -15.11
CA SER A 288 -11.85 -5.85 -14.28
C SER A 288 -10.45 -6.08 -14.84
N PHE A 289 -9.43 -5.53 -14.20
CA PHE A 289 -8.04 -5.80 -14.58
C PHE A 289 -7.57 -7.23 -14.24
N ASN A 290 -8.40 -8.02 -13.54
CA ASN A 290 -8.16 -9.45 -13.28
C ASN A 290 -8.81 -10.34 -14.35
N SER A 291 -9.71 -9.80 -15.18
CA SER A 291 -10.34 -10.49 -16.29
C SER A 291 -9.56 -10.25 -17.60
N PRO A 292 -9.38 -11.25 -18.45
CA PRO A 292 -8.80 -11.06 -19.79
C PRO A 292 -9.58 -10.06 -20.65
N LEU A 293 -10.88 -9.87 -20.42
CA LEU A 293 -11.74 -8.93 -21.14
C LEU A 293 -11.46 -7.47 -20.78
N GLY A 294 -11.06 -7.18 -19.53
CA GLY A 294 -10.81 -5.82 -19.06
C GLY A 294 -9.32 -5.48 -18.88
N ALA A 295 -8.47 -6.49 -18.72
CA ALA A 295 -7.04 -6.28 -18.50
C ALA A 295 -6.33 -5.70 -19.74
N CYS A 296 -5.43 -4.75 -19.51
CA CYS A 296 -4.52 -4.27 -20.55
C CYS A 296 -3.74 -5.42 -21.19
N PRO A 297 -3.77 -5.59 -22.51
CA PRO A 297 -3.12 -6.73 -23.20
C PRO A 297 -1.59 -6.73 -23.07
N VAL A 298 -0.97 -5.56 -22.86
CA VAL A 298 0.49 -5.41 -22.76
C VAL A 298 0.99 -5.77 -21.35
N CYS A 299 0.38 -5.23 -20.29
CA CYS A 299 0.84 -5.50 -18.93
C CYS A 299 0.04 -6.59 -18.19
N GLY A 300 -0.98 -7.17 -18.82
CA GLY A 300 -1.82 -8.21 -18.21
C GLY A 300 -2.50 -7.78 -16.92
N GLY A 301 -2.87 -6.49 -16.78
CA GLY A 301 -3.51 -5.95 -15.59
C GLY A 301 -2.56 -5.56 -14.44
N LEU A 302 -1.24 -5.55 -14.68
CA LEU A 302 -0.26 -5.15 -13.67
C LEU A 302 -0.06 -3.63 -13.58
N GLY A 303 -0.36 -2.88 -14.67
CA GLY A 303 -0.13 -1.44 -14.76
C GLY A 303 1.34 -1.06 -14.99
N GLN A 304 2.24 -2.02 -14.86
CA GLN A 304 3.69 -1.87 -15.01
C GLN A 304 4.26 -2.95 -15.93
N ILE A 305 5.35 -2.60 -16.60
CA ILE A 305 6.13 -3.50 -17.46
C ILE A 305 7.60 -3.41 -17.07
N ILE A 306 8.38 -4.40 -17.50
CA ILE A 306 9.85 -4.28 -17.42
C ILE A 306 10.28 -3.47 -18.64
N GLY A 307 10.74 -2.25 -18.39
CA GLY A 307 11.20 -1.32 -19.42
C GLY A 307 12.44 -0.55 -18.96
N ILE A 308 12.90 0.40 -19.76
CA ILE A 308 14.01 1.28 -19.36
C ILE A 308 13.50 2.27 -18.31
N SER A 309 14.11 2.23 -17.14
CA SER A 309 13.72 3.08 -16.00
C SER A 309 14.46 4.41 -16.04
N GLU A 310 13.72 5.53 -15.98
CA GLU A 310 14.31 6.86 -15.88
C GLU A 310 15.21 6.98 -14.65
N ASP A 311 14.80 6.46 -13.51
CA ASP A 311 15.56 6.51 -12.26
C ASP A 311 16.87 5.73 -12.31
N LEU A 312 16.95 4.69 -13.14
CA LEU A 312 18.19 3.96 -13.38
C LEU A 312 19.07 4.66 -14.42
N VAL A 313 18.48 5.33 -15.40
CA VAL A 313 19.20 6.06 -16.45
C VAL A 313 19.74 7.39 -15.91
N VAL A 314 18.95 8.09 -15.09
CA VAL A 314 19.30 9.32 -14.41
C VAL A 314 19.23 9.10 -12.89
N PRO A 315 20.22 8.38 -12.33
CA PRO A 315 20.20 7.98 -10.92
C PRO A 315 20.39 9.14 -9.93
N ASP A 316 20.81 10.28 -10.39
CA ASP A 316 20.99 11.49 -9.61
C ASP A 316 20.45 12.69 -10.39
N LYS A 317 19.22 13.04 -10.06
CA LYS A 317 18.50 14.12 -10.74
C LYS A 317 19.02 15.51 -10.34
N SER A 318 19.85 15.62 -9.30
CA SER A 318 20.52 16.86 -8.90
C SER A 318 21.74 17.19 -9.77
N GLN A 319 22.27 16.19 -10.51
CA GLN A 319 23.38 16.41 -11.45
C GLN A 319 22.90 17.05 -12.74
N THR A 320 23.81 17.80 -13.36
CA THR A 320 23.60 18.39 -14.68
C THR A 320 23.88 17.39 -15.80
N ILE A 321 23.32 17.62 -16.99
CA ILE A 321 23.65 16.78 -18.16
C ILE A 321 25.15 16.85 -18.45
N TYR A 322 25.75 18.02 -18.30
CA TYR A 322 27.19 18.22 -18.53
C TYR A 322 28.05 17.40 -17.56
N ASP A 323 27.67 17.33 -16.28
CA ASP A 323 28.38 16.56 -15.25
C ASP A 323 28.07 15.04 -15.32
N GLY A 324 27.21 14.63 -16.26
CA GLY A 324 26.92 13.22 -16.52
C GLY A 324 25.74 12.66 -15.74
N ALA A 325 24.67 13.42 -15.58
CA ALA A 325 23.39 12.96 -15.03
C ALA A 325 22.92 11.67 -15.71
N ILE A 326 23.08 11.55 -17.04
CA ILE A 326 22.69 10.39 -17.84
C ILE A 326 23.75 9.29 -17.72
N ALA A 327 23.49 8.31 -16.82
CA ALA A 327 24.47 7.29 -16.46
C ALA A 327 24.82 6.30 -17.59
N CYS A 328 23.91 6.04 -18.53
CA CYS A 328 24.16 5.13 -19.64
C CYS A 328 25.08 5.71 -20.72
N TRP A 329 25.31 7.03 -20.72
CA TRP A 329 26.21 7.72 -21.63
C TRP A 329 27.59 8.01 -21.03
N ARG A 330 27.86 7.52 -19.81
CA ARG A 330 29.17 7.64 -19.17
C ARG A 330 30.20 6.71 -19.81
N GLY A 331 31.45 7.14 -19.89
CA GLY A 331 32.59 6.40 -20.44
C GLY A 331 32.84 6.62 -21.92
N ASP A 332 34.06 6.33 -22.39
CA ASP A 332 34.61 6.70 -23.72
C ASP A 332 33.76 6.22 -24.90
N LYS A 333 33.17 5.02 -24.80
CA LYS A 333 32.39 4.44 -25.90
C LYS A 333 30.99 5.01 -26.06
N MET A 334 30.36 5.44 -24.95
CA MET A 334 28.98 5.94 -24.97
C MET A 334 28.95 7.48 -24.79
N GLY A 335 30.05 8.10 -24.42
CA GLY A 335 30.17 9.56 -24.29
C GLY A 335 29.84 10.33 -25.58
N TRP A 336 30.02 9.71 -26.73
CA TRP A 336 29.66 10.31 -28.01
C TRP A 336 28.21 10.80 -28.08
N PHE A 337 27.25 10.04 -27.52
CA PHE A 337 25.83 10.45 -27.47
C PHE A 337 25.62 11.68 -26.60
N LYS A 338 26.32 11.76 -25.46
CA LYS A 338 26.35 12.95 -24.62
C LYS A 338 26.95 14.14 -25.35
N ASP A 339 28.09 13.95 -26.03
CA ASP A 339 28.80 15.00 -26.73
C ASP A 339 27.99 15.58 -27.90
N GLN A 340 27.18 14.74 -28.58
CA GLN A 340 26.25 15.14 -29.60
C GLN A 340 25.13 16.04 -29.03
N LEU A 341 24.53 15.64 -27.90
CA LEU A 341 23.51 16.44 -27.21
C LEU A 341 24.09 17.76 -26.73
N VAL A 342 25.28 17.74 -26.13
CA VAL A 342 25.97 18.97 -25.64
C VAL A 342 26.27 19.92 -26.80
N ARG A 343 26.77 19.45 -27.96
CA ARG A 343 27.03 20.27 -29.13
C ARG A 343 25.78 20.99 -29.66
N ASN A 344 24.67 20.28 -29.69
CA ASN A 344 23.40 20.74 -30.24
C ASN A 344 22.50 21.45 -29.21
N SER A 345 22.93 21.51 -27.95
CA SER A 345 22.12 22.03 -26.84
C SER A 345 21.66 23.48 -27.04
N ALA A 346 22.57 24.38 -27.49
CA ALA A 346 22.27 25.79 -27.74
C ALA A 346 21.20 25.99 -28.83
N ARG A 347 21.21 25.14 -29.88
CA ARG A 347 20.27 25.19 -30.99
C ARG A 347 18.84 24.85 -30.57
N TYR A 348 18.70 23.93 -29.62
CA TYR A 348 17.39 23.42 -29.15
C TYR A 348 17.01 23.98 -27.77
N GLY A 349 17.76 24.94 -27.25
CA GLY A 349 17.44 25.57 -25.96
C GLY A 349 17.53 24.62 -24.76
N ILE A 350 18.45 23.64 -24.77
CA ILE A 350 18.63 22.68 -23.71
C ILE A 350 19.62 23.23 -22.68
N PRO A 351 19.21 23.53 -21.42
CA PRO A 351 20.08 24.08 -20.39
C PRO A 351 20.93 22.95 -19.75
N ILE A 352 22.05 22.61 -20.37
CA ILE A 352 22.91 21.45 -19.97
C ILE A 352 23.63 21.65 -18.64
N PHE A 353 23.69 22.85 -18.09
CA PHE A 353 24.31 23.20 -16.80
C PHE A 353 23.27 23.29 -15.65
N GLU A 354 22.00 23.12 -15.95
CA GLU A 354 20.95 23.02 -14.91
C GLU A 354 20.79 21.58 -14.42
N PRO A 355 20.50 21.38 -13.13
CA PRO A 355 20.13 20.05 -12.60
C PRO A 355 18.99 19.43 -13.40
N TYR A 356 19.08 18.11 -13.63
CA TYR A 356 18.07 17.38 -14.42
C TYR A 356 16.64 17.53 -13.86
N CYS A 357 16.50 17.63 -12.52
CA CYS A 357 15.21 17.84 -11.87
C CYS A 357 14.55 19.18 -12.26
N ASN A 358 15.32 20.22 -12.54
CA ASN A 358 14.81 21.55 -12.89
C ASN A 358 14.46 21.72 -14.38
N LEU A 359 14.82 20.74 -15.23
CA LEU A 359 14.52 20.79 -16.65
C LEU A 359 13.01 20.71 -16.90
N SER A 360 12.52 21.53 -17.84
CA SER A 360 11.11 21.47 -18.27
C SER A 360 10.79 20.13 -18.91
N GLN A 361 9.50 19.76 -18.91
CA GLN A 361 9.05 18.51 -19.53
C GLN A 361 9.37 18.47 -21.03
N GLU A 362 9.31 19.59 -21.72
CA GLU A 362 9.66 19.68 -23.15
C GLU A 362 11.13 19.31 -23.40
N VAL A 363 12.04 19.81 -22.53
CA VAL A 363 13.46 19.48 -22.62
C VAL A 363 13.71 18.00 -22.30
N LYS A 364 13.06 17.46 -21.27
CA LYS A 364 13.12 16.02 -20.96
C LYS A 364 12.61 15.17 -22.13
N ASP A 365 11.53 15.60 -22.77
CA ASP A 365 10.99 14.90 -23.94
C ASP A 365 11.99 14.89 -25.10
N ILE A 366 12.73 15.97 -25.35
CA ILE A 366 13.79 16.00 -26.37
C ILE A 366 14.93 15.03 -26.00
N ILE A 367 15.33 14.98 -24.73
CA ILE A 367 16.38 14.05 -24.27
C ILE A 367 15.94 12.58 -24.47
N TRP A 368 14.67 12.27 -24.20
CA TRP A 368 14.15 10.91 -24.30
C TRP A 368 13.77 10.51 -25.73
N LYS A 369 13.07 11.36 -26.46
CA LYS A 369 12.53 11.06 -27.79
C LYS A 369 13.52 11.39 -28.91
N GLY A 370 14.48 12.29 -28.67
CA GLY A 370 15.36 12.84 -29.66
C GLY A 370 14.68 13.94 -30.49
N ARG A 371 15.43 14.52 -31.42
CA ARG A 371 14.91 15.48 -32.38
C ARG A 371 15.66 15.35 -33.72
N ALA A 372 14.90 15.06 -34.76
CA ALA A 372 15.43 14.99 -36.11
C ALA A 372 15.72 16.39 -36.68
N ALA A 373 16.77 16.51 -37.46
CA ALA A 373 17.14 17.69 -38.25
C ALA A 373 17.43 17.30 -39.68
N GLU A 374 17.69 18.27 -40.57
CA GLU A 374 18.02 18.03 -41.96
C GLU A 374 19.33 17.26 -42.13
N THR A 375 20.25 17.40 -41.19
CA THR A 375 21.53 16.66 -41.17
C THR A 375 21.64 15.80 -39.90
N GLU A 376 22.32 14.65 -40.02
CA GLU A 376 22.58 13.78 -38.86
C GLU A 376 23.41 14.47 -37.78
N GLU A 377 24.29 15.41 -38.15
CA GLU A 377 25.15 16.14 -37.23
C GLU A 377 24.35 17.13 -36.37
N ASP A 378 23.26 17.65 -36.87
CA ASP A 378 22.38 18.64 -36.22
C ASP A 378 21.24 17.95 -35.43
N SER A 379 21.05 16.66 -35.61
CA SER A 379 20.03 15.88 -34.94
C SER A 379 20.43 15.53 -33.48
N ILE A 380 19.45 15.28 -32.61
CA ILE A 380 19.68 14.75 -31.28
C ILE A 380 19.14 13.33 -31.24
N ILE A 381 20.02 12.36 -31.01
CA ILE A 381 19.63 10.97 -30.76
C ILE A 381 19.15 10.87 -29.34
N GLY A 382 17.86 10.56 -29.15
CA GLY A 382 17.26 10.43 -27.84
C GLY A 382 17.60 9.10 -27.16
N LEU A 383 17.36 9.04 -25.85
CA LEU A 383 17.54 7.83 -25.05
C LEU A 383 16.73 6.63 -25.59
N ASN A 384 15.52 6.85 -26.09
CA ASN A 384 14.69 5.79 -26.66
C ASN A 384 15.33 5.16 -27.91
N GLU A 385 15.97 5.97 -28.73
CA GLU A 385 16.68 5.48 -29.92
C GLU A 385 17.98 4.79 -29.54
N PHE A 386 18.72 5.37 -28.59
CA PHE A 386 19.90 4.74 -28.00
C PHE A 386 19.59 3.35 -27.46
N PHE A 387 18.53 3.17 -26.65
CA PHE A 387 18.19 1.86 -26.12
C PHE A 387 17.65 0.91 -27.18
N ARG A 388 16.96 1.39 -28.21
CA ARG A 388 16.62 0.56 -29.40
C ARG A 388 17.87 0.04 -30.12
N TRP A 389 18.87 0.89 -30.25
CA TRP A 389 20.17 0.49 -30.83
C TRP A 389 20.89 -0.50 -29.90
N VAL A 390 20.89 -0.32 -28.59
CA VAL A 390 21.43 -1.29 -27.62
C VAL A 390 20.70 -2.63 -27.72
N GLU A 391 19.38 -2.62 -27.88
CA GLU A 391 18.55 -3.81 -28.00
C GLU A 391 18.83 -4.57 -29.30
N SER A 392 18.98 -3.89 -30.42
CA SER A 392 19.37 -4.50 -31.69
C SER A 392 20.75 -5.18 -31.63
N ASN A 393 21.61 -4.73 -30.73
CA ASN A 393 22.95 -5.31 -30.52
C ASN A 393 23.01 -6.29 -29.32
N ARG A 394 21.86 -6.78 -28.83
CA ARG A 394 21.73 -7.65 -27.63
C ARG A 394 22.50 -8.97 -27.74
N TYR A 395 22.90 -9.38 -28.95
CA TYR A 395 23.75 -10.55 -29.14
C TYR A 395 25.16 -10.41 -28.54
N LYS A 396 25.62 -9.18 -28.28
CA LYS A 396 26.86 -8.90 -27.58
C LYS A 396 26.61 -8.84 -26.06
N VAL A 397 27.37 -9.60 -25.26
CA VAL A 397 27.22 -9.75 -23.82
C VAL A 397 27.17 -8.40 -23.09
N GLN A 398 28.00 -7.44 -23.50
CA GLN A 398 28.06 -6.10 -22.88
C GLN A 398 26.74 -5.32 -22.98
N TYR A 399 26.03 -5.40 -24.12
CA TYR A 399 24.75 -4.72 -24.30
C TYR A 399 23.61 -5.43 -23.59
N LYS A 400 23.68 -6.76 -23.46
CA LYS A 400 22.75 -7.52 -22.59
C LYS A 400 22.87 -7.07 -21.14
N TYR A 401 24.08 -6.90 -20.61
CA TYR A 401 24.32 -6.37 -19.27
C TYR A 401 23.82 -4.91 -19.13
N MET A 402 24.05 -4.08 -20.15
CA MET A 402 23.57 -2.69 -20.16
C MET A 402 22.04 -2.63 -20.07
N LEU A 403 21.32 -3.38 -20.90
CA LEU A 403 19.87 -3.47 -20.83
C LEU A 403 19.42 -3.91 -19.45
N SER A 404 19.97 -4.99 -18.90
CA SER A 404 19.62 -5.49 -17.57
C SER A 404 19.87 -4.47 -16.46
N ARG A 405 20.93 -3.64 -16.57
CA ARG A 405 21.29 -2.62 -15.60
C ARG A 405 20.30 -1.47 -15.57
N TYR A 406 19.76 -1.08 -16.72
CA TYR A 406 18.86 0.06 -16.86
C TYR A 406 17.39 -0.34 -16.97
N SER A 407 17.09 -1.65 -17.00
CA SER A 407 15.72 -2.16 -16.96
C SER A 407 15.18 -2.19 -15.55
N GLY A 408 13.99 -1.65 -15.37
CA GLY A 408 13.27 -1.63 -14.12
C GLY A 408 11.77 -1.77 -14.35
N ARG A 409 11.00 -1.69 -13.30
CA ARG A 409 9.53 -1.59 -13.41
C ARG A 409 9.17 -0.16 -13.82
N THR A 410 8.56 -0.03 -14.99
CA THR A 410 8.09 1.25 -15.52
C THR A 410 6.58 1.21 -15.73
N VAL A 411 5.94 2.36 -15.72
CA VAL A 411 4.51 2.46 -16.03
C VAL A 411 4.26 1.91 -17.44
N CYS A 412 3.24 1.10 -17.61
CA CYS A 412 2.89 0.53 -18.92
C CYS A 412 2.51 1.66 -19.89
N SER A 413 3.21 1.77 -21.01
CA SER A 413 2.97 2.80 -22.02
C SER A 413 1.60 2.70 -22.70
N GLU A 414 1.02 1.48 -22.76
CA GLU A 414 -0.29 1.26 -23.38
C GLU A 414 -1.44 1.76 -22.50
N CYS A 415 -1.45 1.40 -21.22
CA CYS A 415 -2.54 1.75 -20.32
C CYS A 415 -2.25 2.94 -19.39
N GLY A 416 -1.06 3.54 -19.44
CA GLY A 416 -0.68 4.65 -18.58
C GLY A 416 -0.79 4.36 -17.08
N GLY A 417 -0.68 3.07 -16.67
CA GLY A 417 -0.84 2.66 -15.28
C GLY A 417 -2.28 2.30 -14.86
N SER A 418 -3.28 2.51 -15.73
CA SER A 418 -4.68 2.20 -15.43
C SER A 418 -4.97 0.71 -15.22
N ARG A 419 -4.08 -0.19 -15.72
CA ARG A 419 -4.22 -1.65 -15.73
C ARG A 419 -5.32 -2.18 -16.67
N LEU A 420 -6.19 -1.30 -17.16
CA LEU A 420 -7.34 -1.61 -18.00
C LEU A 420 -7.02 -1.41 -19.48
N ARG A 421 -7.85 -1.99 -20.33
CA ARG A 421 -7.89 -1.71 -21.77
C ARG A 421 -8.29 -0.27 -22.02
N LYS A 422 -7.92 0.29 -23.16
CA LYS A 422 -8.30 1.65 -23.57
C LYS A 422 -9.80 1.83 -23.67
N GLU A 423 -10.52 0.80 -24.12
CA GLU A 423 -11.98 0.80 -24.26
C GLU A 423 -12.69 1.08 -22.92
N ALA A 424 -12.14 0.58 -21.81
CA ALA A 424 -12.67 0.87 -20.47
C ALA A 424 -12.47 2.35 -20.07
N LEU A 425 -11.46 3.02 -20.61
CA LEU A 425 -11.17 4.43 -20.32
C LEU A 425 -12.00 5.41 -21.14
N TYR A 426 -12.73 4.93 -22.15
CA TYR A 426 -13.70 5.75 -22.87
C TYR A 426 -14.99 5.96 -22.09
N VAL A 427 -15.21 5.14 -21.06
CA VAL A 427 -16.41 5.22 -20.21
C VAL A 427 -16.17 6.17 -19.04
N LYS A 428 -17.13 7.08 -18.81
CA LYS A 428 -17.06 8.09 -17.75
C LYS A 428 -18.34 8.10 -16.91
N VAL A 429 -18.17 8.40 -15.62
CA VAL A 429 -19.25 8.69 -14.68
C VAL A 429 -18.96 10.06 -14.07
N GLY A 430 -19.93 10.99 -14.14
CA GLY A 430 -19.68 12.36 -13.69
C GLY A 430 -18.51 13.05 -14.38
N GLY A 431 -18.25 12.70 -15.67
CA GLY A 431 -17.13 13.24 -16.46
C GLY A 431 -15.76 12.64 -16.17
N LYS A 432 -15.65 11.65 -15.27
CA LYS A 432 -14.39 11.00 -14.86
C LYS A 432 -14.35 9.53 -15.25
N THR A 433 -13.20 9.05 -15.68
CA THR A 433 -12.91 7.63 -15.89
C THR A 433 -12.68 6.91 -14.56
N ILE A 434 -12.85 5.59 -14.52
CA ILE A 434 -12.56 4.80 -13.31
C ILE A 434 -11.11 4.97 -12.85
N HIS A 435 -10.17 5.10 -13.76
CA HIS A 435 -8.75 5.31 -13.44
C HIS A 435 -8.51 6.67 -12.79
N GLU A 436 -9.11 7.74 -13.31
CA GLU A 436 -9.00 9.08 -12.71
C GLU A 436 -9.54 9.08 -11.29
N LEU A 437 -10.68 8.43 -11.02
CA LEU A 437 -11.23 8.31 -9.68
C LEU A 437 -10.29 7.54 -8.73
N LEU A 438 -9.68 6.46 -9.20
CA LEU A 438 -8.73 5.68 -8.40
C LEU A 438 -7.43 6.43 -8.10
N CYS A 439 -7.04 7.40 -8.93
CA CYS A 439 -5.85 8.22 -8.73
C CYS A 439 -6.10 9.44 -7.81
N MET A 440 -7.35 9.77 -7.51
CA MET A 440 -7.68 10.80 -6.52
C MET A 440 -7.33 10.32 -5.11
N ASN A 441 -6.91 11.24 -4.24
CA ASN A 441 -6.84 10.94 -2.82
C ASN A 441 -8.26 10.76 -2.24
N VAL A 442 -8.36 10.05 -1.12
CA VAL A 442 -9.66 9.69 -0.51
C VAL A 442 -10.50 10.93 -0.20
N SER A 443 -9.89 11.99 0.31
CA SER A 443 -10.60 13.23 0.64
C SER A 443 -11.21 13.88 -0.60
N THR A 444 -10.45 14.01 -1.69
CA THR A 444 -10.94 14.56 -2.97
C THR A 444 -12.01 13.66 -3.60
N LEU A 445 -11.89 12.34 -3.42
CA LEU A 445 -12.88 11.40 -3.94
C LEU A 445 -14.21 11.48 -3.17
N LEU A 446 -14.17 11.73 -1.86
CA LEU A 446 -15.39 12.03 -1.06
C LEU A 446 -16.07 13.30 -1.57
N ASP A 447 -15.30 14.37 -1.80
CA ASP A 447 -15.84 15.61 -2.38
C ASP A 447 -16.46 15.40 -3.78
N PHE A 448 -15.85 14.54 -4.59
CA PHE A 448 -16.39 14.17 -5.89
C PHE A 448 -17.77 13.50 -5.76
N TRP A 449 -17.90 12.47 -4.90
CA TRP A 449 -19.19 11.76 -4.72
C TRP A 449 -20.26 12.63 -4.09
N ALA A 450 -19.90 13.59 -3.24
CA ALA A 450 -20.83 14.55 -2.66
C ALA A 450 -21.40 15.54 -3.70
N ASN A 451 -20.61 15.88 -4.75
CA ASN A 451 -20.95 16.93 -5.71
C ASN A 451 -21.27 16.41 -7.12
N VAL A 452 -21.18 15.09 -7.37
CA VAL A 452 -21.42 14.53 -8.71
C VAL A 452 -22.84 14.76 -9.19
N GLN A 453 -22.97 15.29 -10.42
CA GLN A 453 -24.26 15.53 -11.07
C GLN A 453 -24.71 14.24 -11.77
N LEU A 454 -25.72 13.59 -11.25
CA LEU A 454 -26.36 12.41 -11.81
C LEU A 454 -27.81 12.72 -12.09
N THR A 455 -28.36 12.16 -13.18
CA THR A 455 -29.81 12.19 -13.45
C THR A 455 -30.58 11.43 -12.36
N GLU A 456 -31.86 11.67 -12.22
CA GLU A 456 -32.71 10.96 -11.25
C GLU A 456 -32.66 9.44 -11.46
N TYR A 457 -32.69 9.00 -12.72
CA TYR A 457 -32.56 7.60 -13.09
C TYR A 457 -31.21 6.99 -12.66
N GLU A 458 -30.09 7.64 -12.99
CA GLU A 458 -28.75 7.20 -12.60
C GLU A 458 -28.60 7.14 -11.08
N ARG A 459 -29.14 8.14 -10.37
CA ARG A 459 -29.11 8.20 -8.91
C ARG A 459 -29.86 7.03 -8.28
N ASN A 460 -31.05 6.71 -8.79
CA ASN A 460 -31.85 5.59 -8.28
C ASN A 460 -31.17 4.24 -8.47
N ILE A 461 -30.43 4.05 -9.57
CA ILE A 461 -29.70 2.81 -9.84
C ILE A 461 -28.44 2.71 -8.99
N ALA A 462 -27.69 3.79 -8.82
CA ALA A 462 -26.36 3.79 -8.24
C ALA A 462 -26.33 4.08 -6.72
N SER A 463 -27.44 4.59 -6.13
CA SER A 463 -27.48 5.10 -4.75
C SER A 463 -26.83 4.14 -3.74
N LYS A 464 -27.28 2.88 -3.70
CA LYS A 464 -26.76 1.90 -2.74
C LYS A 464 -25.26 1.65 -2.89
N ALA A 465 -24.77 1.60 -4.13
CA ALA A 465 -23.34 1.39 -4.39
C ALA A 465 -22.52 2.64 -4.03
N ILE A 466 -23.05 3.83 -4.27
CA ILE A 466 -22.44 5.10 -3.86
C ILE A 466 -22.39 5.20 -2.35
N ASP A 467 -23.49 4.89 -1.64
CA ASP A 467 -23.54 4.91 -0.17
C ASP A 467 -22.48 3.98 0.44
N GLU A 468 -22.30 2.79 -0.13
CA GLU A 468 -21.26 1.84 0.30
C GLU A 468 -19.83 2.35 0.03
N ILE A 469 -19.60 3.00 -1.12
CA ILE A 469 -18.31 3.63 -1.44
C ILE A 469 -18.03 4.76 -0.45
N VAL A 470 -18.98 5.68 -0.26
CA VAL A 470 -18.83 6.83 0.64
C VAL A 470 -18.55 6.36 2.06
N SER A 471 -19.31 5.39 2.57
CA SER A 471 -19.10 4.85 3.92
C SER A 471 -17.70 4.27 4.11
N ARG A 472 -17.18 3.52 3.12
CA ARG A 472 -15.82 2.98 3.18
C ARG A 472 -14.73 4.06 3.07
N LEU A 473 -14.97 5.08 2.23
CA LEU A 473 -14.06 6.22 2.13
C LEU A 473 -14.01 7.03 3.42
N GLU A 474 -15.16 7.24 4.09
CA GLU A 474 -15.23 7.86 5.41
C GLU A 474 -14.44 7.05 6.44
N TYR A 475 -14.57 5.71 6.45
CA TYR A 475 -13.76 4.88 7.35
C TYR A 475 -12.26 5.02 7.07
N ILE A 476 -11.84 5.09 5.79
CA ILE A 476 -10.43 5.32 5.43
C ILE A 476 -9.97 6.68 5.95
N GLN A 477 -10.80 7.71 5.86
CA GLN A 477 -10.50 9.04 6.38
C GLN A 477 -10.43 9.05 7.91
N ASP A 478 -11.37 8.39 8.58
CA ASP A 478 -11.45 8.29 10.05
C ASP A 478 -10.23 7.58 10.65
N VAL A 479 -9.63 6.59 9.95
CA VAL A 479 -8.38 5.97 10.39
C VAL A 479 -7.13 6.75 10.02
N GLY A 480 -7.26 8.01 9.56
CA GLY A 480 -6.13 8.90 9.24
C GLY A 480 -5.43 8.59 7.90
N LEU A 481 -6.10 7.91 6.96
CA LEU A 481 -5.54 7.53 5.66
C LEU A 481 -6.11 8.32 4.48
N GLY A 482 -6.72 9.47 4.73
CA GLY A 482 -7.35 10.32 3.70
C GLY A 482 -6.42 10.80 2.59
N TYR A 483 -5.11 10.79 2.83
CA TYR A 483 -4.08 11.16 1.84
C TYR A 483 -3.77 10.07 0.81
N LEU A 484 -4.18 8.82 1.05
CA LEU A 484 -3.92 7.72 0.14
C LEU A 484 -4.77 7.78 -1.11
N THR A 485 -4.23 7.27 -2.21
CA THR A 485 -4.97 7.04 -3.45
C THR A 485 -5.39 5.57 -3.54
N LEU A 486 -6.59 5.32 -4.05
CA LEU A 486 -7.13 3.95 -4.17
C LEU A 486 -6.33 3.06 -5.13
N ASN A 487 -5.61 3.65 -6.09
CA ASN A 487 -4.75 2.96 -7.04
C ASN A 487 -3.43 2.43 -6.41
N ARG A 488 -3.05 2.90 -5.23
CA ARG A 488 -1.82 2.49 -4.55
C ARG A 488 -1.83 0.99 -4.27
N THR A 489 -0.72 0.32 -4.60
CA THR A 489 -0.58 -1.14 -4.41
C THR A 489 -0.38 -1.49 -2.93
N SER A 490 -1.05 -2.54 -2.47
CA SER A 490 -1.03 -2.95 -1.06
C SER A 490 0.37 -3.30 -0.54
N ASN A 491 1.28 -3.76 -1.41
CA ASN A 491 2.67 -4.08 -1.04
C ASN A 491 3.57 -2.85 -0.83
N THR A 492 3.09 -1.64 -1.12
CA THR A 492 3.80 -0.38 -0.87
C THR A 492 3.34 0.31 0.41
N LEU A 493 2.36 -0.26 1.09
CA LEU A 493 1.86 0.26 2.36
C LEU A 493 2.82 -0.09 3.49
N SER A 494 2.97 0.82 4.45
CA SER A 494 3.61 0.50 5.73
C SER A 494 2.77 -0.51 6.52
N GLY A 495 3.37 -1.15 7.54
CA GLY A 495 2.66 -2.09 8.40
C GLY A 495 1.41 -1.48 9.04
N GLY A 496 1.52 -0.28 9.59
CA GLY A 496 0.39 0.45 10.18
C GLY A 496 -0.67 0.88 9.16
N GLU A 497 -0.28 1.35 7.96
CA GLU A 497 -1.24 1.67 6.88
C GLU A 497 -2.03 0.42 6.47
N SER A 498 -1.35 -0.72 6.30
CA SER A 498 -1.98 -1.99 5.93
C SER A 498 -2.96 -2.47 7.01
N GLN A 499 -2.58 -2.37 8.28
CA GLN A 499 -3.43 -2.74 9.40
C GLN A 499 -4.70 -1.89 9.46
N ARG A 500 -4.59 -0.57 9.27
CA ARG A 500 -5.74 0.34 9.24
C ARG A 500 -6.66 0.09 8.05
N ILE A 501 -6.12 -0.25 6.87
CA ILE A 501 -6.94 -0.68 5.72
C ILE A 501 -7.71 -1.96 6.04
N ASN A 502 -7.10 -2.94 6.73
CA ASN A 502 -7.80 -4.14 7.17
C ASN A 502 -8.91 -3.83 8.20
N LEU A 503 -8.69 -2.83 9.08
CA LEU A 503 -9.72 -2.35 10.00
C LEU A 503 -10.92 -1.72 9.26
N VAL A 504 -10.67 -0.94 8.21
CA VAL A 504 -11.73 -0.39 7.33
C VAL A 504 -12.55 -1.52 6.70
N THR A 505 -11.88 -2.56 6.20
CA THR A 505 -12.57 -3.75 5.64
C THR A 505 -13.44 -4.44 6.69
N ALA A 506 -12.94 -4.57 7.92
CA ALA A 506 -13.67 -5.16 9.03
C ALA A 506 -14.95 -4.37 9.38
N LEU A 507 -14.87 -3.03 9.38
CA LEU A 507 -16.05 -2.15 9.59
C LEU A 507 -17.06 -2.27 8.44
N GLY A 508 -16.58 -2.32 7.20
CA GLY A 508 -17.43 -2.47 6.01
C GLY A 508 -18.14 -3.83 5.91
N SER A 509 -17.61 -4.87 6.57
CA SER A 509 -18.19 -6.23 6.51
C SER A 509 -19.50 -6.40 7.29
N SER A 510 -19.90 -5.43 8.11
CA SER A 510 -21.13 -5.46 8.94
C SER A 510 -21.27 -6.72 9.83
N LEU A 511 -20.15 -7.38 10.17
CA LEU A 511 -20.16 -8.54 11.05
C LEU A 511 -20.47 -8.10 12.49
N VAL A 512 -21.40 -8.80 13.14
CA VAL A 512 -21.86 -8.53 14.50
C VAL A 512 -21.61 -9.74 15.38
N GLY A 513 -21.30 -9.53 16.66
CA GLY A 513 -21.09 -10.61 17.64
C GLY A 513 -19.74 -11.33 17.46
N SER A 514 -18.77 -10.72 16.79
CA SER A 514 -17.41 -11.25 16.58
C SER A 514 -16.42 -10.70 17.61
N LEU A 515 -15.29 -11.40 17.77
CA LEU A 515 -14.14 -10.95 18.55
C LEU A 515 -13.07 -10.41 17.61
N TYR A 516 -12.83 -9.11 17.65
CA TYR A 516 -11.74 -8.48 16.95
C TYR A 516 -10.53 -8.34 17.88
N ILE A 517 -9.37 -8.81 17.42
CA ILE A 517 -8.10 -8.70 18.14
C ILE A 517 -7.12 -7.91 17.29
N LEU A 518 -6.66 -6.76 17.81
CA LEU A 518 -5.75 -5.85 17.10
C LEU A 518 -4.41 -5.79 17.84
N ASP A 519 -3.32 -5.75 17.05
CA ASP A 519 -1.95 -5.64 17.55
C ASP A 519 -1.41 -4.23 17.31
N GLU A 520 -1.30 -3.45 18.36
CA GLU A 520 -0.72 -2.09 18.36
C GLU A 520 -1.22 -1.20 17.19
N PRO A 521 -2.53 -0.96 17.04
CA PRO A 521 -3.08 -0.21 15.92
C PRO A 521 -2.70 1.27 15.89
N SER A 522 -2.17 1.85 16.96
CA SER A 522 -1.67 3.23 17.04
C SER A 522 -0.29 3.44 16.42
N ILE A 523 0.39 2.38 15.98
CA ILE A 523 1.75 2.47 15.45
C ILE A 523 1.87 3.50 14.33
N GLY A 524 2.87 4.39 14.45
CA GLY A 524 3.17 5.43 13.46
C GLY A 524 2.08 6.51 13.34
N LEU A 525 1.15 6.57 14.30
CA LEU A 525 0.15 7.63 14.37
C LEU A 525 0.65 8.83 15.17
N HIS A 526 0.30 9.98 14.68
CA HIS A 526 0.34 11.21 15.46
C HIS A 526 -0.80 11.20 16.51
N PRO A 527 -0.67 11.78 17.71
CA PRO A 527 -1.74 11.81 18.73
C PRO A 527 -3.10 12.25 18.17
N ARG A 528 -3.16 13.24 17.29
CA ARG A 528 -4.40 13.66 16.61
C ARG A 528 -5.09 12.51 15.87
N ASP A 529 -4.32 11.63 15.25
CA ASP A 529 -4.87 10.51 14.47
C ASP A 529 -5.26 9.35 15.40
N THR A 530 -4.64 9.24 16.59
CA THR A 530 -4.99 8.27 17.63
C THR A 530 -6.41 8.53 18.17
N GLU A 531 -6.80 9.79 18.39
CA GLU A 531 -8.18 10.13 18.81
C GLU A 531 -9.23 9.64 17.80
N ARG A 532 -8.95 9.81 16.51
CA ARG A 532 -9.81 9.29 15.43
C ARG A 532 -9.89 7.75 15.45
N LEU A 533 -8.74 7.09 15.61
CA LEU A 533 -8.71 5.62 15.75
C LEU A 533 -9.54 5.14 16.93
N ILE A 534 -9.48 5.80 18.07
CA ILE A 534 -10.31 5.48 19.24
C ILE A 534 -11.80 5.54 18.90
N SER A 535 -12.24 6.54 18.16
CA SER A 535 -13.63 6.67 17.73
C SER A 535 -14.06 5.49 16.84
N VAL A 536 -13.18 5.06 15.94
CA VAL A 536 -13.38 3.91 15.05
C VAL A 536 -13.48 2.60 15.84
N LEU A 537 -12.59 2.37 16.81
CA LEU A 537 -12.62 1.18 17.69
C LEU A 537 -13.90 1.13 18.54
N LYS A 538 -14.34 2.27 19.07
CA LYS A 538 -15.61 2.38 19.80
C LYS A 538 -16.81 2.09 18.89
N ARG A 539 -16.80 2.60 17.66
CA ARG A 539 -17.84 2.30 16.66
C ARG A 539 -17.90 0.80 16.31
N LEU A 540 -16.74 0.14 16.17
CA LEU A 540 -16.67 -1.32 15.95
C LEU A 540 -17.28 -2.10 17.13
N ARG A 541 -17.04 -1.66 18.37
CA ARG A 541 -17.70 -2.18 19.59
C ARG A 541 -19.21 -1.93 19.56
N ASP A 542 -19.64 -0.72 19.24
CA ASP A 542 -21.04 -0.28 19.34
C ASP A 542 -21.94 -0.98 18.30
N ILE A 543 -21.37 -1.50 17.21
CA ILE A 543 -22.07 -2.40 16.26
C ILE A 543 -22.41 -3.75 16.92
N GLY A 544 -21.84 -4.09 18.09
CA GLY A 544 -22.12 -5.29 18.86
C GLY A 544 -20.96 -6.31 18.86
N ASN A 545 -19.73 -5.87 18.57
CA ASN A 545 -18.54 -6.70 18.60
C ASN A 545 -17.76 -6.55 19.91
N THR A 546 -16.97 -7.57 20.26
CA THR A 546 -15.97 -7.47 21.31
C THR A 546 -14.64 -7.04 20.67
N VAL A 547 -14.04 -5.97 21.15
CA VAL A 547 -12.80 -5.43 20.60
C VAL A 547 -11.70 -5.56 21.66
N VAL A 548 -10.69 -6.39 21.36
CA VAL A 548 -9.50 -6.58 22.22
C VAL A 548 -8.30 -5.98 21.49
N VAL A 549 -7.61 -5.06 22.14
CA VAL A 549 -6.46 -4.36 21.58
C VAL A 549 -5.24 -4.57 22.46
N VAL A 550 -4.14 -5.01 21.89
CA VAL A 550 -2.82 -5.00 22.55
C VAL A 550 -2.22 -3.62 22.29
N GLU A 551 -2.01 -2.84 23.37
CA GLU A 551 -1.57 -1.44 23.21
C GLU A 551 -0.71 -0.90 24.35
N HIS A 552 0.02 0.18 24.02
CA HIS A 552 0.87 0.94 24.91
C HIS A 552 0.55 2.44 24.93
N ASP A 553 -0.33 2.90 24.06
CA ASP A 553 -0.72 4.30 23.96
C ASP A 553 -1.63 4.71 25.13
N GLU A 554 -1.31 5.84 25.80
CA GLU A 554 -2.02 6.32 26.97
C GLU A 554 -3.49 6.64 26.66
N GLU A 555 -3.78 7.28 25.51
CA GLU A 555 -5.13 7.70 25.15
C GLU A 555 -6.03 6.48 24.87
N ILE A 556 -5.50 5.47 24.21
CA ILE A 556 -6.22 4.20 23.94
C ILE A 556 -6.50 3.45 25.23
N MET A 557 -5.52 3.39 26.16
CA MET A 557 -5.71 2.75 27.46
C MET A 557 -6.78 3.45 28.29
N ARG A 558 -6.78 4.79 28.33
CA ARG A 558 -7.79 5.59 29.04
C ARG A 558 -9.19 5.47 28.41
N ALA A 559 -9.26 5.23 27.11
CA ALA A 559 -10.52 5.10 26.39
C ALA A 559 -11.16 3.72 26.51
N ALA A 560 -10.48 2.73 27.10
CA ALA A 560 -10.94 1.35 27.24
C ALA A 560 -12.07 1.19 28.27
N ASP A 561 -13.01 0.28 28.00
CA ASP A 561 -14.01 -0.15 28.97
C ASP A 561 -13.39 -1.06 30.05
N LEU A 562 -12.32 -1.78 29.71
CA LEU A 562 -11.58 -2.67 30.60
C LEU A 562 -10.09 -2.67 30.21
N LEU A 563 -9.22 -2.44 31.18
CA LEU A 563 -7.77 -2.56 31.05
C LEU A 563 -7.30 -3.86 31.72
N ILE A 564 -6.47 -4.64 31.02
CA ILE A 564 -5.78 -5.82 31.53
C ILE A 564 -4.28 -5.59 31.41
N ASP A 565 -3.59 -5.46 32.55
CA ASP A 565 -2.14 -5.27 32.59
C ASP A 565 -1.43 -6.57 32.94
N ILE A 566 -0.48 -6.96 32.06
CA ILE A 566 0.29 -8.20 32.21
C ILE A 566 1.74 -7.85 32.56
N GLY A 567 2.19 -8.40 33.70
CA GLY A 567 3.51 -8.10 34.24
C GLY A 567 3.96 -9.12 35.28
N PRO A 568 4.69 -8.66 36.32
CA PRO A 568 5.18 -7.30 36.54
C PRO A 568 6.38 -6.92 35.68
N LYS A 569 7.12 -7.92 35.12
CA LYS A 569 8.31 -7.76 34.29
C LYS A 569 8.20 -8.58 33.00
N ALA A 570 9.29 -8.65 32.22
CA ALA A 570 9.36 -9.39 30.96
C ALA A 570 9.80 -10.85 31.17
N GLY A 571 9.54 -11.72 30.16
CA GLY A 571 10.00 -13.09 30.11
C GLY A 571 9.54 -13.93 31.30
N ILE A 572 10.48 -14.65 31.96
CA ILE A 572 10.20 -15.53 33.11
C ILE A 572 9.63 -14.74 34.29
N ASN A 573 9.99 -13.48 34.44
CA ASN A 573 9.53 -12.60 35.50
C ASN A 573 8.20 -11.91 35.20
N GLY A 574 7.62 -12.17 34.01
CA GLY A 574 6.31 -11.71 33.55
C GLY A 574 5.24 -12.78 33.62
N GLY A 575 4.19 -12.65 32.81
CA GLY A 575 3.16 -13.65 32.59
C GLY A 575 2.09 -13.72 33.67
N GLU A 576 1.94 -12.71 34.53
CA GLU A 576 0.88 -12.61 35.54
C GLU A 576 -0.03 -11.43 35.23
N ILE A 577 -1.32 -11.52 35.55
CA ILE A 577 -2.20 -10.36 35.56
C ILE A 577 -1.91 -9.54 36.81
N VAL A 578 -1.40 -8.32 36.63
CA VAL A 578 -1.09 -7.40 37.71
C VAL A 578 -2.23 -6.43 37.98
N PHE A 579 -3.07 -6.18 36.96
CA PHE A 579 -4.28 -5.37 37.09
C PHE A 579 -5.33 -5.79 36.08
N GLN A 580 -6.60 -5.76 36.50
CA GLN A 580 -7.78 -5.91 35.64
C GLN A 580 -8.90 -5.04 36.19
N GLY A 581 -9.31 -4.01 35.46
CA GLY A 581 -10.34 -3.08 35.87
C GLY A 581 -10.41 -1.85 35.01
N ARG A 582 -11.14 -0.83 35.44
CA ARG A 582 -11.14 0.50 34.83
C ARG A 582 -10.11 1.39 35.52
N ILE A 583 -9.46 2.25 34.73
CA ILE A 583 -8.41 3.14 35.28
C ILE A 583 -8.97 4.12 36.33
N ASP A 584 -10.24 4.55 36.16
CA ASP A 584 -10.90 5.55 36.98
C ASP A 584 -11.58 4.98 38.27
N GLU A 585 -11.56 3.65 38.48
CA GLU A 585 -12.10 3.00 39.66
C GLU A 585 -11.05 2.96 40.79
N ASP A 586 -11.47 2.98 42.03
CA ASP A 586 -10.56 2.87 43.19
C ASP A 586 -9.72 1.59 43.11
N THR A 587 -8.48 1.76 42.70
CA THR A 587 -7.52 0.66 42.57
C THR A 587 -6.89 0.35 43.92
N ASP A 588 -6.75 -0.95 44.23
CA ASP A 588 -6.08 -1.42 45.46
C ASP A 588 -4.57 -1.00 45.39
N ASP A 589 -4.05 -0.44 46.50
CA ASP A 589 -2.64 -0.03 46.63
C ASP A 589 -1.67 -1.16 46.33
N ALA A 590 -2.05 -2.42 46.53
CA ALA A 590 -1.25 -3.59 46.17
C ALA A 590 -1.12 -3.78 44.65
N ALA A 591 -2.15 -3.50 43.86
CA ALA A 591 -2.12 -3.54 42.41
C ALA A 591 -1.28 -2.38 41.85
N ARG A 592 -1.44 -1.16 42.43
CA ARG A 592 -0.59 0.01 42.08
C ARG A 592 0.89 -0.25 42.29
N GLY A 593 1.27 -0.91 43.39
CA GLY A 593 2.68 -1.24 43.65
C GLY A 593 3.29 -2.23 42.66
N LYS A 594 2.49 -3.05 41.97
CA LYS A 594 2.96 -4.06 41.02
C LYS A 594 2.86 -3.62 39.54
N SER A 595 1.90 -2.77 39.18
CA SER A 595 1.66 -2.31 37.84
C SER A 595 2.51 -1.09 37.48
N LEU A 596 3.49 -1.26 36.61
CA LEU A 596 4.27 -0.14 36.06
C LEU A 596 3.42 0.76 35.16
N THR A 597 2.39 0.21 34.53
CA THR A 597 1.45 0.95 33.69
C THR A 597 0.62 1.92 34.53
N LEU A 598 0.04 1.48 35.64
CA LEU A 598 -0.77 2.34 36.53
C LEU A 598 0.09 3.44 37.17
N GLN A 599 1.29 3.11 37.66
CA GLN A 599 2.23 4.11 38.19
C GLN A 599 2.51 5.23 37.20
N TYR A 600 2.70 4.88 35.91
CA TYR A 600 2.90 5.87 34.89
C TYR A 600 1.65 6.71 34.59
N LEU A 601 0.47 6.09 34.49
CA LEU A 601 -0.80 6.76 34.18
C LEU A 601 -1.28 7.68 35.31
N GLU A 602 -0.95 7.37 36.54
CA GLU A 602 -1.31 8.18 37.76
C GLU A 602 -0.34 9.34 38.00
N GLY A 603 0.71 9.48 37.22
CA GLY A 603 1.58 10.65 37.29
C GLY A 603 2.82 10.53 38.18
N ASP A 604 3.15 9.33 38.68
CA ASP A 604 4.46 9.05 39.31
C ASP A 604 5.57 9.00 38.22
N ARG A 605 5.61 10.13 37.47
CA ARG A 605 6.44 10.32 36.29
C ARG A 605 7.84 10.75 36.73
N ASN A 606 8.65 9.85 37.22
CA ASN A 606 10.11 10.04 37.18
C ASN A 606 10.55 10.04 35.69
N ARG A 607 10.16 11.10 34.96
CA ARG A 607 10.57 11.28 33.56
C ARG A 607 12.09 11.40 33.51
N TYR A 608 12.71 10.61 32.66
CA TYR A 608 14.14 10.76 32.36
C TYR A 608 14.39 12.16 31.78
N VAL A 609 14.98 13.03 32.59
CA VAL A 609 15.33 14.39 32.19
C VAL A 609 16.73 14.34 31.56
N ARG A 610 16.73 14.42 30.26
CA ARG A 610 17.96 14.42 29.47
C ARG A 610 18.64 15.77 29.54
N ARG A 611 19.99 15.78 29.64
CA ARG A 611 20.78 17.02 29.53
C ARG A 611 20.83 17.45 28.07
N LYS A 612 20.24 18.56 27.74
CA LYS A 612 20.24 19.14 26.38
C LYS A 612 21.63 19.60 25.96
N ARG A 613 21.91 19.47 24.66
CA ARG A 613 23.20 19.76 24.03
C ARG A 613 23.05 20.93 23.08
N ASN A 614 24.04 21.83 23.09
CA ASN A 614 24.19 22.87 22.10
C ASN A 614 24.99 22.34 20.90
N TRP A 615 24.71 22.83 19.73
CA TRP A 615 25.39 22.42 18.50
C TRP A 615 26.12 23.58 17.84
N THR A 616 27.15 23.24 17.06
CA THR A 616 27.98 24.20 16.32
C THR A 616 28.03 23.84 14.83
N TYR A 617 27.88 22.55 14.53
CA TYR A 617 27.96 21.98 13.19
C TYR A 617 26.62 21.47 12.74
N SER A 618 26.33 21.55 11.42
CA SER A 618 25.09 21.06 10.87
C SER A 618 25.23 20.64 9.41
N ILE A 619 24.32 19.82 8.95
CA ILE A 619 24.06 19.51 7.55
C ILE A 619 22.75 20.17 7.15
N LYS A 620 22.68 20.69 5.93
CA LYS A 620 21.46 21.26 5.37
C LYS A 620 21.06 20.48 4.13
N VAL A 621 19.80 20.12 4.06
CA VAL A 621 19.13 19.66 2.84
C VAL A 621 18.47 20.88 2.21
N GLU A 622 18.81 21.18 0.98
CA GLU A 622 18.30 22.35 0.25
C GLU A 622 17.35 21.91 -0.86
N GLY A 623 16.17 22.52 -0.89
CA GLY A 623 15.19 22.31 -1.94
C GLY A 623 14.64 20.88 -2.03
N ALA A 624 14.21 20.28 -0.92
CA ALA A 624 13.61 18.94 -0.91
C ALA A 624 12.22 18.99 -1.58
N MET A 625 12.02 18.19 -2.64
CA MET A 625 10.82 18.18 -3.49
C MET A 625 10.29 16.79 -3.78
N GLU A 626 10.78 15.75 -3.08
CA GLU A 626 10.33 14.38 -3.31
C GLU A 626 8.91 14.17 -2.76
N HIS A 627 8.08 13.45 -3.50
CA HIS A 627 6.68 13.16 -3.18
C HIS A 627 5.87 14.45 -2.90
N ASN A 628 5.44 14.64 -1.65
CA ASN A 628 4.64 15.81 -1.25
C ASN A 628 5.47 16.98 -0.70
N LEU A 629 6.79 16.86 -0.62
CA LEU A 629 7.65 17.94 -0.11
C LEU A 629 7.65 19.15 -1.04
N LYS A 630 7.51 20.36 -0.45
CA LYS A 630 7.29 21.63 -1.18
C LYS A 630 8.52 22.53 -1.17
N ASP A 631 9.60 22.09 -1.82
CA ASP A 631 10.86 22.86 -1.98
C ASP A 631 11.40 23.37 -0.63
N ILE A 632 11.44 22.50 0.39
CA ILE A 632 11.81 22.89 1.74
C ILE A 632 13.31 22.82 1.98
N ASN A 633 13.81 23.74 2.84
CA ASN A 633 15.19 23.78 3.31
C ASN A 633 15.23 23.37 4.78
N VAL A 634 15.97 22.30 5.11
CA VAL A 634 15.98 21.74 6.45
C VAL A 634 17.39 21.62 6.99
N THR A 635 17.61 22.05 8.25
CA THR A 635 18.90 21.98 8.92
C THR A 635 18.90 20.88 9.98
N PHE A 636 19.89 19.97 9.90
CA PHE A 636 20.12 18.89 10.81
C PHE A 636 21.39 19.16 11.64
N PRO A 637 21.26 19.53 12.92
CA PRO A 637 22.40 19.70 13.82
C PRO A 637 23.17 18.41 14.06
N LEU A 638 24.51 18.53 14.20
CA LEU A 638 25.39 17.39 14.47
C LEU A 638 25.76 17.29 15.97
N GLY A 639 25.94 16.06 16.46
CA GLY A 639 26.26 15.78 17.89
C GLY A 639 25.06 15.95 18.82
N THR A 640 23.86 15.94 18.27
CA THR A 640 22.58 16.16 18.98
C THR A 640 21.59 15.04 18.70
N LEU A 641 20.53 14.97 19.51
CA LEU A 641 19.30 14.25 19.20
C LEU A 641 18.36 15.19 18.46
N THR A 642 18.21 14.97 17.16
CA THR A 642 17.25 15.69 16.31
C THR A 642 16.04 14.81 16.08
N VAL A 643 14.83 15.32 16.36
CA VAL A 643 13.58 14.60 16.10
C VAL A 643 12.86 15.24 14.93
N VAL A 644 12.47 14.43 13.94
CA VAL A 644 11.59 14.82 12.83
C VAL A 644 10.19 14.31 13.13
N THR A 645 9.25 15.22 13.29
CA THR A 645 7.86 14.93 13.67
C THR A 645 6.86 15.57 12.73
N GLY A 646 5.57 15.44 13.01
CA GLY A 646 4.45 15.95 12.21
C GLY A 646 3.39 14.88 11.96
N VAL A 647 2.23 15.25 11.47
CA VAL A 647 1.11 14.32 11.22
C VAL A 647 1.49 13.16 10.28
N SER A 648 0.75 12.07 10.35
CA SER A 648 0.98 10.92 9.44
C SER A 648 0.79 11.36 7.99
N GLY A 649 1.74 10.99 7.08
CA GLY A 649 1.70 11.43 5.68
C GLY A 649 2.19 12.86 5.41
N SER A 650 2.81 13.57 6.37
CA SER A 650 3.34 14.93 6.17
C SER A 650 4.66 15.02 5.38
N GLY A 651 5.30 13.87 5.05
CA GLY A 651 6.54 13.82 4.27
C GLY A 651 7.81 13.50 5.06
N LYS A 652 7.70 13.07 6.32
CA LYS A 652 8.85 12.74 7.20
C LYS A 652 9.78 11.68 6.60
N SER A 653 9.22 10.55 6.16
CA SER A 653 9.99 9.45 5.57
C SER A 653 10.61 9.86 4.23
N SER A 654 9.92 10.71 3.44
CA SER A 654 10.47 11.26 2.19
C SER A 654 11.67 12.16 2.45
N LEU A 655 11.61 13.02 3.48
CA LEU A 655 12.74 13.88 3.84
C LEU A 655 13.93 13.08 4.37
N VAL A 656 13.70 12.12 5.28
CA VAL A 656 14.76 11.44 6.02
C VAL A 656 15.24 10.18 5.30
N GLY A 657 14.30 9.31 4.88
CA GLY A 657 14.58 8.01 4.27
C GLY A 657 14.91 8.09 2.78
N ASP A 658 14.18 8.93 2.03
CA ASP A 658 14.34 8.99 0.57
C ASP A 658 15.35 10.07 0.13
N ILE A 659 15.58 11.13 0.90
CA ILE A 659 16.51 12.20 0.55
C ILE A 659 17.76 12.18 1.45
N LEU A 660 17.63 12.46 2.76
CA LEU A 660 18.78 12.68 3.65
C LEU A 660 19.73 11.48 3.68
N TYR A 661 19.18 10.28 3.97
CA TYR A 661 20.01 9.08 4.10
C TYR A 661 20.72 8.70 2.80
N PRO A 662 20.03 8.54 1.65
CA PRO A 662 20.70 8.15 0.41
C PRO A 662 21.69 9.22 -0.09
N ALA A 663 21.39 10.50 0.12
CA ALA A 663 22.27 11.59 -0.30
C ALA A 663 23.58 11.58 0.49
N ILE A 664 23.53 11.50 1.83
CA ILE A 664 24.74 11.40 2.68
C ILE A 664 25.49 10.10 2.42
N TYR A 665 24.77 8.97 2.27
CA TYR A 665 25.39 7.67 2.01
C TYR A 665 26.22 7.68 0.72
N ARG A 666 25.68 8.30 -0.34
CA ARG A 666 26.40 8.44 -1.63
C ARG A 666 27.56 9.39 -1.56
N GLU A 667 27.45 10.49 -0.82
CA GLU A 667 28.53 11.44 -0.64
C GLU A 667 29.74 10.78 0.05
N ILE A 668 29.49 9.95 1.07
CA ILE A 668 30.55 9.26 1.83
C ILE A 668 31.12 8.05 1.07
N ASN A 669 30.26 7.24 0.45
CA ASN A 669 30.65 5.95 -0.12
C ASN A 669 30.83 5.96 -1.65
N HIS A 670 30.45 7.04 -2.33
CA HIS A 670 30.42 7.18 -3.79
C HIS A 670 29.57 6.11 -4.51
N THR A 671 28.74 5.36 -3.78
CA THR A 671 27.86 4.30 -4.26
C THR A 671 26.57 4.30 -3.43
N GLY A 672 25.50 3.68 -3.92
CA GLY A 672 24.24 3.52 -3.18
C GLY A 672 23.02 3.87 -4.00
N ALA A 673 21.86 3.83 -3.34
CA ALA A 673 20.58 4.21 -3.95
C ALA A 673 20.59 5.69 -4.36
N ALA A 674 19.83 6.01 -5.40
CA ALA A 674 19.61 7.40 -5.77
C ALA A 674 18.82 8.12 -4.68
N PRO A 675 19.21 9.33 -4.28
CA PRO A 675 18.37 10.17 -3.42
C PRO A 675 17.14 10.64 -4.20
N GLY A 676 16.05 10.91 -3.47
CA GLY A 676 14.89 11.59 -4.02
C GLY A 676 15.21 12.98 -4.53
N THR A 677 14.22 13.66 -5.08
CA THR A 677 14.40 14.98 -5.73
C THR A 677 14.68 16.07 -4.72
N PHE A 678 15.84 16.71 -4.81
CA PHE A 678 16.27 17.86 -4.00
C PHE A 678 17.36 18.64 -4.74
N ARG A 679 17.69 19.87 -4.29
CA ARG A 679 18.71 20.69 -4.95
C ARG A 679 20.14 20.32 -4.56
N GLY A 680 20.40 20.06 -3.30
CA GLY A 680 21.73 19.69 -2.83
C GLY A 680 21.88 19.57 -1.33
N LEU A 681 23.06 19.07 -0.91
CA LEU A 681 23.51 19.06 0.48
C LEU A 681 24.54 20.16 0.70
N SER A 682 24.46 20.86 1.84
CA SER A 682 25.50 21.80 2.27
C SER A 682 25.81 21.64 3.76
N GLY A 683 26.86 22.32 4.23
CA GLY A 683 27.27 22.28 5.63
C GLY A 683 28.46 21.36 5.92
N ASN A 684 28.52 20.78 7.12
CA ASN A 684 29.69 20.10 7.64
C ASN A 684 29.69 18.58 7.38
N LEU A 685 29.60 18.17 6.12
CA LEU A 685 29.61 16.74 5.72
C LEU A 685 30.93 16.02 6.08
N ASP A 686 32.04 16.75 6.07
CA ASP A 686 33.37 16.27 6.48
C ASP A 686 33.43 15.74 7.92
N ARG A 687 32.46 16.09 8.74
CA ARG A 687 32.36 15.63 10.13
C ARG A 687 31.69 14.29 10.28
N ILE A 688 31.13 13.70 9.24
CA ILE A 688 30.50 12.38 9.26
C ILE A 688 31.36 11.41 8.46
N THR A 689 31.71 10.30 9.09
CA THR A 689 32.46 9.22 8.45
C THR A 689 31.60 8.07 7.96
N GLN A 690 30.37 7.95 8.51
CA GLN A 690 29.43 6.87 8.20
C GLN A 690 28.01 7.31 8.52
N VAL A 691 27.05 6.85 7.75
CA VAL A 691 25.62 7.01 8.04
C VAL A 691 24.95 5.64 8.13
N GLU A 692 24.11 5.45 9.14
CA GLU A 692 23.39 4.20 9.38
C GLU A 692 21.90 4.46 9.52
N TYR A 693 21.11 3.75 8.73
CA TYR A 693 19.64 3.78 8.79
C TYR A 693 19.12 2.55 9.55
N VAL A 694 18.52 2.80 10.68
CA VAL A 694 17.98 1.77 11.58
C VAL A 694 16.48 1.74 11.49
N ASP A 695 15.97 0.86 10.62
CA ASP A 695 14.57 0.63 10.36
C ASP A 695 14.03 -0.60 11.13
N GLN A 696 12.71 -0.82 11.01
CA GLN A 696 12.00 -1.96 11.61
C GLN A 696 12.17 -3.28 10.84
N ASN A 697 12.91 -3.28 9.72
CA ASN A 697 13.15 -4.49 8.94
C ASN A 697 13.89 -5.56 9.76
N PRO A 698 13.59 -6.86 9.54
CA PRO A 698 14.26 -7.95 10.24
C PRO A 698 15.79 -7.87 10.13
N ILE A 699 16.50 -8.29 11.18
CA ILE A 699 17.97 -8.30 11.26
C ILE A 699 18.67 -9.25 10.27
N GLY A 700 17.93 -9.93 9.41
CA GLY A 700 18.43 -10.80 8.35
C GLY A 700 17.33 -11.33 7.48
N LYS A 701 17.68 -11.67 6.23
CA LYS A 701 16.72 -12.22 5.23
C LYS A 701 16.36 -13.69 5.46
N SER A 702 17.11 -14.40 6.32
CA SER A 702 16.94 -15.83 6.59
C SER A 702 16.24 -16.06 7.92
N SER A 703 15.30 -17.00 7.96
CA SER A 703 14.67 -17.51 9.18
C SER A 703 15.69 -18.04 10.23
N ARG A 704 16.94 -18.28 9.82
CA ARG A 704 18.06 -18.71 10.67
C ARG A 704 18.83 -17.57 11.33
N SER A 705 18.55 -16.31 10.93
CA SER A 705 19.15 -15.15 11.59
C SER A 705 18.58 -14.99 13.00
N ASN A 706 19.42 -14.65 13.96
CA ASN A 706 19.06 -14.38 15.36
C ASN A 706 19.94 -13.29 15.97
N ALA A 707 19.58 -12.83 17.16
CA ALA A 707 20.29 -11.74 17.85
C ALA A 707 21.77 -12.03 18.07
N VAL A 708 22.11 -13.24 18.54
CA VAL A 708 23.51 -13.59 18.84
C VAL A 708 24.40 -13.73 17.62
N THR A 709 23.85 -14.14 16.48
CA THR A 709 24.58 -14.13 15.20
C THR A 709 24.82 -12.71 14.73
N TYR A 710 23.85 -11.82 14.88
CA TYR A 710 23.97 -10.41 14.48
C TYR A 710 25.04 -9.68 15.32
N LEU A 711 25.05 -9.89 16.64
CA LEU A 711 26.07 -9.36 17.55
C LEU A 711 27.42 -10.10 17.45
N LYS A 712 27.54 -11.13 16.61
CA LYS A 712 28.76 -11.97 16.48
C LYS A 712 29.16 -12.68 17.77
N VAL A 713 28.26 -12.84 18.73
CA VAL A 713 28.50 -13.60 19.98
C VAL A 713 28.45 -15.09 19.72
N TYR A 714 27.70 -15.53 18.72
CA TYR A 714 27.55 -16.93 18.36
C TYR A 714 28.87 -17.59 17.98
N ASP A 715 29.82 -16.85 17.45
CA ASP A 715 31.16 -17.35 17.10
C ASP A 715 31.94 -17.77 18.35
N ASP A 716 31.85 -17.00 19.43
CA ASP A 716 32.46 -17.33 20.72
C ASP A 716 31.77 -18.53 21.36
N ILE A 717 30.44 -18.65 21.28
CA ILE A 717 29.69 -19.84 21.78
C ILE A 717 30.11 -21.11 21.01
N ARG A 718 30.21 -21.06 19.68
CA ARG A 718 30.62 -22.19 18.83
C ARG A 718 32.05 -22.61 19.16
N LYS A 719 32.97 -21.67 19.39
CA LYS A 719 34.34 -21.92 19.80
C LYS A 719 34.38 -22.58 21.17
N LEU A 720 33.64 -22.08 22.14
CA LEU A 720 33.56 -22.63 23.50
C LEU A 720 33.15 -24.11 23.52
N LEU A 721 32.13 -24.48 22.68
CA LEU A 721 31.65 -25.86 22.56
C LEU A 721 32.68 -26.74 21.79
N SER A 722 33.31 -26.23 20.74
CA SER A 722 34.32 -27.01 20.01
C SER A 722 35.59 -27.25 20.82
N ASP A 723 35.86 -26.47 21.85
CA ASP A 723 37.01 -26.62 22.75
C ASP A 723 36.77 -27.70 23.81
N GLN A 724 35.57 -28.24 23.95
CA GLN A 724 35.25 -29.29 24.89
C GLN A 724 35.94 -30.62 24.53
N GLN A 725 36.30 -31.42 25.53
CA GLN A 725 37.04 -32.67 25.34
C GLN A 725 36.30 -33.63 24.39
N TYR A 726 34.99 -33.80 24.55
CA TYR A 726 34.19 -34.69 23.71
C TYR A 726 34.16 -34.19 22.24
N ALA A 727 34.08 -32.89 22.03
CA ALA A 727 34.11 -32.31 20.67
C ALA A 727 35.48 -32.53 20.01
N LYS A 728 36.58 -32.35 20.75
CA LYS A 728 37.94 -32.59 20.25
C LYS A 728 38.17 -34.07 19.92
N MET A 729 37.67 -35.00 20.75
CA MET A 729 37.79 -36.42 20.50
C MET A 729 37.08 -36.88 19.22
N ASN A 730 35.96 -36.26 18.89
CA ASN A 730 35.18 -36.56 17.69
C ASN A 730 35.54 -35.66 16.49
N GLY A 731 36.54 -34.80 16.59
CA GLY A 731 36.99 -33.92 15.51
C GLY A 731 35.98 -32.81 15.16
N TYR A 732 35.08 -32.42 16.09
CA TYR A 732 34.09 -31.37 15.85
C TYR A 732 34.75 -29.99 15.93
N THR A 733 34.65 -29.25 14.85
CA THR A 733 35.11 -27.87 14.69
C THR A 733 33.96 -26.88 14.99
N PRO A 734 34.20 -25.57 15.15
CA PRO A 734 33.13 -24.60 15.36
C PRO A 734 32.02 -24.60 14.27
N SER A 735 32.36 -25.12 13.07
CA SER A 735 31.36 -25.25 11.98
C SER A 735 30.25 -26.26 12.25
N HIS A 736 30.54 -27.33 13.02
CA HIS A 736 29.59 -28.35 13.41
C HIS A 736 28.50 -27.82 14.36
N PHE A 737 28.78 -26.75 15.09
CA PHE A 737 27.82 -26.05 15.95
C PHE A 737 27.11 -24.90 15.24
N SER A 738 27.11 -24.86 13.89
CA SER A 738 26.41 -23.88 13.08
C SER A 738 25.16 -24.48 12.47
N PHE A 739 24.02 -23.86 12.67
CA PHE A 739 22.77 -24.23 12.01
C PHE A 739 22.71 -23.72 10.54
N ASN A 740 23.69 -22.94 10.08
CA ASN A 740 23.78 -22.44 8.70
C ASN A 740 24.70 -23.31 7.80
N MET A 741 25.58 -24.13 8.39
CA MET A 741 26.55 -24.92 7.65
C MET A 741 26.23 -26.41 7.76
N ASP A 742 26.58 -27.17 6.71
CA ASP A 742 26.46 -28.61 6.73
C ASP A 742 27.52 -29.20 7.70
N GLY A 743 27.19 -30.35 8.27
CA GLY A 743 28.06 -31.04 9.26
C GLY A 743 27.28 -31.40 10.51
N GLY A 744 26.89 -30.41 11.30
CA GLY A 744 26.16 -30.66 12.56
C GLY A 744 24.68 -30.34 12.57
N ARG A 745 24.16 -29.62 11.58
CA ARG A 745 22.74 -29.30 11.50
C ARG A 745 21.87 -30.49 11.11
N CYS A 746 20.62 -30.48 11.54
CA CYS A 746 19.61 -31.45 11.12
C CYS A 746 19.46 -31.44 9.58
N PRO A 747 19.55 -32.58 8.88
CA PRO A 747 19.45 -32.62 7.42
C PRO A 747 18.03 -32.36 6.91
N GLU A 748 16.97 -32.69 7.66
CA GLU A 748 15.59 -32.49 7.23
C GLU A 748 15.15 -31.02 7.30
N CYS A 749 15.22 -30.39 8.47
CA CYS A 749 14.88 -28.97 8.60
C CYS A 749 16.05 -28.04 8.23
N GLN A 750 17.20 -28.58 7.85
CA GLN A 750 18.39 -27.82 7.50
C GLN A 750 18.81 -26.75 8.55
N GLY A 751 18.53 -27.02 9.82
CA GLY A 751 18.86 -26.15 10.96
C GLY A 751 17.78 -25.11 11.28
N GLU A 752 16.59 -25.16 10.68
CA GLU A 752 15.48 -24.27 11.04
C GLU A 752 14.73 -24.70 12.30
N GLY A 753 14.70 -26.02 12.59
CA GLY A 753 13.91 -26.59 13.67
C GLY A 753 12.46 -26.83 13.27
N PHE A 754 11.99 -26.25 12.17
CA PHE A 754 10.62 -26.32 11.65
C PHE A 754 10.65 -26.70 10.16
N VAL A 755 9.60 -27.35 9.71
CA VAL A 755 9.32 -27.61 8.30
C VAL A 755 8.12 -26.74 7.89
N LYS A 756 8.28 -25.94 6.83
CA LYS A 756 7.21 -25.12 6.29
C LYS A 756 6.47 -25.87 5.20
N ILE A 757 5.18 -25.98 5.33
CA ILE A 757 4.27 -26.54 4.34
C ILE A 757 3.54 -25.37 3.68
N GLY A 758 3.87 -25.08 2.40
CA GLY A 758 3.22 -24.05 1.62
C GLY A 758 1.79 -24.47 1.27
N MET A 759 0.82 -23.62 1.56
CA MET A 759 -0.58 -23.79 1.21
C MET A 759 -0.94 -22.88 0.04
N GLN A 760 -1.63 -23.42 -1.00
CA GLN A 760 -1.96 -22.64 -2.20
C GLN A 760 -2.93 -21.47 -1.96
N PHE A 761 -3.78 -21.57 -0.93
CA PHE A 761 -4.86 -20.60 -0.69
C PHE A 761 -4.90 -20.05 0.75
N MET A 762 -3.92 -20.40 1.60
CA MET A 762 -3.82 -19.99 3.00
C MET A 762 -2.37 -19.67 3.38
N ALA A 763 -2.17 -19.08 4.57
CA ALA A 763 -0.82 -18.86 5.11
C ALA A 763 -0.08 -20.19 5.30
N ASP A 764 1.25 -20.17 5.03
CA ASP A 764 2.12 -21.33 5.20
C ASP A 764 2.03 -21.86 6.64
N VAL A 765 1.89 -23.16 6.82
CA VAL A 765 1.88 -23.81 8.13
C VAL A 765 3.30 -24.25 8.47
N SER A 766 3.78 -23.87 9.66
CA SER A 766 5.07 -24.31 10.20
C SER A 766 4.86 -25.42 11.22
N MET A 767 5.49 -26.56 10.99
CA MET A 767 5.45 -27.72 11.90
C MET A 767 6.82 -27.96 12.50
N VAL A 768 6.87 -28.38 13.78
CA VAL A 768 8.12 -28.79 14.41
C VAL A 768 8.72 -29.97 13.64
N CYS A 769 10.01 -29.88 13.32
CA CYS A 769 10.72 -30.97 12.63
C CYS A 769 10.73 -32.23 13.49
N GLU A 770 10.15 -33.33 12.99
CA GLU A 770 10.06 -34.59 13.71
C GLU A 770 11.44 -35.24 13.96
N ALA A 771 12.36 -35.12 13.00
CA ALA A 771 13.70 -35.70 13.08
C ALA A 771 14.59 -35.13 14.20
N CYS A 772 14.50 -33.82 14.45
CA CYS A 772 15.30 -33.18 15.50
C CYS A 772 14.46 -32.71 16.71
N GLY A 773 13.14 -32.89 16.68
CA GLY A 773 12.26 -32.43 17.75
C GLY A 773 12.37 -30.89 17.99
N GLY A 774 12.64 -30.13 16.96
CA GLY A 774 12.84 -28.67 17.05
C GLY A 774 14.25 -28.23 17.43
N LYS A 775 15.17 -29.14 17.77
CA LYS A 775 16.51 -28.84 18.32
C LYS A 775 17.54 -28.41 17.27
N ARG A 776 17.21 -28.39 15.99
CA ARG A 776 18.04 -27.86 14.88
C ARG A 776 19.32 -28.65 14.55
N PHE A 777 19.85 -29.44 15.46
CA PHE A 777 21.14 -30.17 15.34
C PHE A 777 20.95 -31.69 15.33
N LYS A 778 21.96 -32.39 14.86
CA LYS A 778 22.06 -33.84 14.96
C LYS A 778 22.21 -34.28 16.42
N PRO A 779 21.74 -35.50 16.79
CA PRO A 779 21.88 -36.00 18.15
C PRO A 779 23.31 -36.01 18.67
N ASP A 780 24.28 -36.41 17.83
CA ASP A 780 25.70 -36.49 18.20
C ASP A 780 26.30 -35.13 18.61
N ILE A 781 25.86 -34.03 17.98
CA ILE A 781 26.28 -32.68 18.32
C ILE A 781 25.66 -32.24 19.66
N LEU A 782 24.48 -32.70 19.98
CA LEU A 782 23.79 -32.40 21.25
C LEU A 782 24.39 -33.10 22.44
N GLU A 783 25.27 -34.12 22.22
CA GLU A 783 26.04 -34.77 23.29
C GLU A 783 27.19 -33.88 23.80
N VAL A 784 27.64 -32.91 23.00
CA VAL A 784 28.68 -31.97 23.45
C VAL A 784 28.10 -31.00 24.47
N ARG A 785 28.68 -30.99 25.68
CA ARG A 785 28.17 -30.17 26.78
C ARG A 785 29.25 -29.26 27.37
N TYR A 786 28.91 -27.99 27.61
CA TYR A 786 29.67 -27.07 28.40
C TYR A 786 29.00 -26.86 29.76
N LYS A 787 29.64 -27.27 30.85
CA LYS A 787 29.05 -27.20 32.19
C LYS A 787 27.67 -27.82 32.33
N GLY A 788 27.42 -28.91 31.59
CA GLY A 788 26.19 -29.67 31.62
C GLY A 788 25.16 -29.27 30.55
N LEU A 789 25.34 -28.15 29.84
CA LEU A 789 24.44 -27.61 28.84
C LEU A 789 24.97 -27.84 27.41
N ASN A 790 24.11 -28.28 26.51
CA ASN A 790 24.41 -28.44 25.11
C ASN A 790 24.06 -27.16 24.31
N ILE A 791 24.31 -27.16 23.01
CA ILE A 791 24.07 -26.00 22.15
C ILE A 791 22.57 -25.59 22.10
N ASP A 792 21.66 -26.56 22.15
CA ASP A 792 20.21 -26.27 22.14
C ASP A 792 19.77 -25.67 23.48
N ASP A 793 20.27 -26.18 24.61
CA ASP A 793 20.03 -25.64 25.94
C ASP A 793 20.47 -24.17 26.01
N ILE A 794 21.70 -23.88 25.51
CA ILE A 794 22.27 -22.52 25.47
C ILE A 794 21.42 -21.59 24.57
N LEU A 795 21.01 -22.03 23.38
CA LEU A 795 20.21 -21.23 22.46
C LEU A 795 18.78 -20.98 22.99
N ASN A 796 18.25 -21.83 23.87
CA ASN A 796 16.96 -21.64 24.50
C ASN A 796 16.99 -20.74 25.74
N MET A 797 18.17 -20.38 26.25
CA MET A 797 18.28 -19.39 27.34
C MET A 797 17.83 -18.02 26.87
N SER A 798 17.21 -17.25 27.77
CA SER A 798 17.09 -15.80 27.63
C SER A 798 18.45 -15.12 27.76
N VAL A 799 18.54 -13.88 27.27
CA VAL A 799 19.78 -13.08 27.41
C VAL A 799 20.18 -12.92 28.87
N GLU A 800 19.22 -12.69 29.77
CA GLU A 800 19.45 -12.55 31.22
C GLU A 800 20.01 -13.84 31.84
N GLU A 801 19.41 -14.98 31.53
CA GLU A 801 19.89 -16.30 31.98
C GLU A 801 21.27 -16.61 31.45
N ALA A 802 21.54 -16.30 30.18
CA ALA A 802 22.81 -16.52 29.54
C ALA A 802 23.94 -15.67 30.18
N ILE A 803 23.65 -14.38 30.44
CA ILE A 803 24.61 -13.51 31.16
C ILE A 803 24.90 -14.06 32.54
N ALA A 804 23.86 -14.42 33.31
CA ALA A 804 24.04 -15.01 34.63
C ALA A 804 24.87 -16.31 34.60
N PHE A 805 24.60 -17.19 33.63
CA PHE A 805 25.29 -18.47 33.45
C PHE A 805 26.76 -18.25 33.08
N PHE A 806 27.04 -17.41 32.05
CA PHE A 806 28.41 -17.21 31.57
C PHE A 806 29.27 -16.34 32.52
N SER A 807 28.68 -15.37 33.22
CA SER A 807 29.40 -14.56 34.21
C SER A 807 29.84 -15.36 35.43
N ALA A 808 29.14 -16.46 35.77
CA ALA A 808 29.51 -17.32 36.88
C ALA A 808 30.71 -18.26 36.58
N GLN A 809 31.21 -18.23 35.33
CA GLN A 809 32.33 -19.09 34.92
C GLN A 809 33.67 -18.31 34.98
N GLU A 810 34.76 -19.04 35.30
CA GLU A 810 36.11 -18.48 35.31
C GLU A 810 36.78 -18.46 33.90
N ASP A 811 36.08 -18.98 32.88
CA ASP A 811 36.59 -19.05 31.49
C ASP A 811 36.56 -17.66 30.84
N PRO A 812 37.68 -17.13 30.37
CA PRO A 812 37.71 -15.81 29.71
C PRO A 812 36.78 -15.69 28.49
N THR A 813 36.53 -16.80 27.79
CA THR A 813 35.58 -16.82 26.64
C THR A 813 34.14 -16.67 27.13
N ALA A 814 33.80 -17.34 28.24
CA ALA A 814 32.48 -17.24 28.84
C ALA A 814 32.22 -15.81 29.37
N VAL A 815 33.16 -15.21 30.08
CA VAL A 815 33.06 -13.81 30.55
C VAL A 815 32.87 -12.85 29.39
N ARG A 816 33.61 -13.00 28.29
CA ARG A 816 33.48 -12.19 27.08
C ARG A 816 32.13 -12.37 26.42
N ILE A 817 31.54 -13.58 26.42
CA ILE A 817 30.14 -13.81 25.91
C ILE A 817 29.17 -13.00 26.74
N ALA A 818 29.27 -13.03 28.08
CA ALA A 818 28.39 -12.25 28.95
C ALA A 818 28.50 -10.74 28.71
N GLU A 819 29.74 -10.21 28.62
CA GLU A 819 29.99 -8.78 28.34
C GLU A 819 29.38 -8.35 26.98
N ARG A 820 29.52 -9.19 25.96
CA ARG A 820 28.98 -8.90 24.63
C ARG A 820 27.46 -9.00 24.53
N LEU A 821 26.80 -9.71 25.45
CA LEU A 821 25.37 -9.80 25.57
C LEU A 821 24.79 -8.61 26.34
N GLN A 822 25.56 -7.91 27.18
CA GLN A 822 25.10 -6.82 28.04
C GLN A 822 24.36 -5.72 27.27
N PRO A 823 24.80 -5.26 26.08
CA PRO A 823 24.05 -4.26 25.29
C PRO A 823 22.61 -4.63 24.96
N LEU A 824 22.27 -5.94 24.89
CA LEU A 824 20.88 -6.36 24.72
C LEU A 824 20.02 -6.06 25.96
N VAL A 825 20.60 -6.16 27.16
CA VAL A 825 19.92 -5.80 28.40
C VAL A 825 19.74 -4.27 28.48
N ASP A 826 20.77 -3.52 28.07
CA ASP A 826 20.76 -2.07 28.10
C ASP A 826 19.67 -1.46 27.20
N VAL A 827 19.34 -2.13 26.09
CA VAL A 827 18.23 -1.75 25.18
C VAL A 827 16.87 -2.39 25.56
N GLY A 828 16.80 -3.09 26.73
CA GLY A 828 15.56 -3.69 27.20
C GLY A 828 15.17 -5.02 26.59
N LEU A 829 16.11 -5.79 26.04
CA LEU A 829 15.88 -7.09 25.40
C LEU A 829 16.41 -8.27 26.23
N SER A 830 16.35 -8.19 27.57
CA SER A 830 16.83 -9.24 28.48
C SER A 830 16.06 -10.56 28.35
N TYR A 831 14.82 -10.51 27.88
CA TYR A 831 13.89 -11.63 27.80
C TYR A 831 14.00 -12.47 26.53
N ILE A 832 14.59 -11.96 25.43
CA ILE A 832 14.66 -12.70 24.17
C ILE A 832 15.59 -13.93 24.33
N LYS A 833 15.22 -15.04 23.67
CA LYS A 833 16.08 -16.22 23.64
C LYS A 833 17.24 -16.03 22.68
N LEU A 834 18.42 -16.56 23.03
CA LEU A 834 19.62 -16.45 22.18
C LEU A 834 19.39 -17.01 20.78
N GLY A 835 18.67 -18.11 20.66
CA GLY A 835 18.35 -18.78 19.41
C GLY A 835 17.04 -18.33 18.75
N GLN A 836 16.37 -17.28 19.22
CA GLN A 836 15.11 -16.81 18.65
C GLN A 836 15.30 -16.32 17.21
N SER A 837 14.49 -16.83 16.29
CA SER A 837 14.55 -16.47 14.87
C SER A 837 14.19 -15.00 14.66
N SER A 838 14.90 -14.32 13.76
CA SER A 838 14.58 -12.93 13.38
C SER A 838 13.17 -12.76 12.79
N SER A 839 12.59 -13.81 12.23
CA SER A 839 11.21 -13.80 11.69
C SER A 839 10.13 -13.78 12.78
N THR A 840 10.48 -14.11 14.02
CA THR A 840 9.56 -14.11 15.18
C THR A 840 9.72 -12.87 16.06
N LEU A 841 10.69 -12.01 15.74
CA LEU A 841 10.91 -10.75 16.43
C LEU A 841 9.96 -9.68 15.89
N SER A 842 9.48 -8.81 16.77
CA SER A 842 8.76 -7.60 16.34
C SER A 842 9.70 -6.62 15.64
N GLY A 843 9.13 -5.65 14.89
CA GLY A 843 9.90 -4.60 14.24
C GLY A 843 10.75 -3.80 15.24
N GLY A 844 10.18 -3.43 16.39
CA GLY A 844 10.87 -2.72 17.45
C GLY A 844 11.98 -3.55 18.13
N GLU A 845 11.79 -4.87 18.32
CA GLU A 845 12.83 -5.76 18.84
C GLU A 845 14.02 -5.84 17.86
N SER A 846 13.72 -5.98 16.56
CA SER A 846 14.75 -6.00 15.50
C SER A 846 15.57 -4.72 15.48
N GLN A 847 14.93 -3.58 15.63
CA GLN A 847 15.58 -2.27 15.68
C GLN A 847 16.46 -2.10 16.92
N ARG A 848 15.99 -2.54 18.09
CA ARG A 848 16.78 -2.52 19.33
C ARG A 848 18.00 -3.46 19.28
N ILE A 849 17.91 -4.60 18.59
CA ILE A 849 19.08 -5.47 18.36
C ILE A 849 20.12 -4.76 17.49
N LYS A 850 19.69 -4.01 16.44
CA LYS A 850 20.59 -3.18 15.64
C LYS A 850 21.26 -2.10 16.51
N LEU A 851 20.52 -1.44 17.39
CA LEU A 851 21.04 -0.47 18.34
C LEU A 851 22.06 -1.10 19.30
N ALA A 852 21.76 -2.27 19.87
CA ALA A 852 22.68 -3.02 20.75
C ALA A 852 24.00 -3.36 20.05
N TYR A 853 23.95 -3.71 18.77
CA TYR A 853 25.14 -3.96 17.96
C TYR A 853 26.05 -2.72 17.88
N PHE A 854 25.51 -1.55 17.62
CA PHE A 854 26.30 -0.31 17.56
C PHE A 854 26.84 0.12 18.94
N LEU A 855 26.09 -0.14 20.02
CA LEU A 855 26.59 0.07 21.38
C LEU A 855 27.79 -0.83 21.70
N SER A 856 27.80 -2.06 21.19
CA SER A 856 28.85 -3.06 21.41
C SER A 856 30.12 -2.81 20.58
N MET A 857 30.07 -2.10 19.47
CA MET A 857 31.20 -1.93 18.53
C MET A 857 32.40 -1.15 19.10
N ASN A 858 32.19 -0.34 20.12
CA ASN A 858 33.19 0.64 20.56
C ASN A 858 34.14 0.20 21.72
N ASP A 859 33.97 -1.00 22.28
CA ASP A 859 34.82 -1.46 23.41
C ASP A 859 36.12 -2.15 23.00
N ASN A 860 36.29 -2.50 21.71
CA ASN A 860 37.52 -3.12 21.22
C ASN A 860 38.47 -2.06 20.67
N GLY A 861 39.22 -1.40 21.57
CA GLY A 861 40.20 -0.37 21.26
C GLY A 861 41.22 -0.78 20.23
N SER A 862 41.16 -0.27 19.00
CA SER A 862 42.37 -0.06 18.16
C SER A 862 42.14 0.75 16.86
N ARG A 863 40.91 0.85 16.27
CA ARG A 863 40.77 1.57 14.98
C ARG A 863 39.59 2.58 14.91
N THR A 864 38.76 2.71 15.96
CA THR A 864 37.50 3.43 15.90
C THR A 864 37.43 4.77 16.64
N LYS A 865 38.55 5.25 17.20
CA LYS A 865 38.59 6.50 18.01
C LYS A 865 38.16 7.79 17.26
N ASN A 866 38.01 7.76 15.92
CA ASN A 866 37.62 8.94 15.11
C ASN A 866 36.38 8.72 14.25
N GLN A 867 35.64 7.61 14.39
CA GLN A 867 34.44 7.43 13.61
C GLN A 867 33.28 8.26 14.19
N LYS A 868 32.77 9.22 13.40
CA LYS A 868 31.57 9.97 13.71
C LYS A 868 30.45 9.47 12.82
N ILE A 869 29.51 8.75 13.42
CA ILE A 869 28.39 8.13 12.73
C ILE A 869 27.17 9.04 12.88
N LEU A 870 26.43 9.24 11.79
CA LEU A 870 25.08 9.75 11.83
C LEU A 870 24.11 8.56 11.86
N PHE A 871 23.42 8.37 12.97
CA PHE A 871 22.36 7.39 13.10
C PHE A 871 21.02 8.00 12.73
N ILE A 872 20.25 7.29 11.92
CA ILE A 872 18.90 7.64 11.56
C ILE A 872 17.99 6.52 12.03
N PHE A 873 17.06 6.80 12.93
CA PHE A 873 16.09 5.85 13.45
C PHE A 873 14.67 6.20 12.95
N ASP A 874 13.97 5.19 12.49
CA ASP A 874 12.58 5.33 12.01
C ASP A 874 11.63 4.70 13.01
N GLU A 875 10.86 5.53 13.72
CA GLU A 875 9.87 5.17 14.74
C GLU A 875 10.40 4.15 15.78
N PRO A 876 11.47 4.47 16.52
CA PRO A 876 12.11 3.50 17.43
C PRO A 876 11.31 3.22 18.71
N THR A 877 10.25 3.95 19.01
CA THR A 877 9.37 3.69 20.15
C THR A 877 8.23 2.71 19.85
N THR A 878 8.15 2.24 18.62
CA THR A 878 7.13 1.28 18.17
C THR A 878 7.10 0.04 19.06
N GLY A 879 5.94 -0.28 19.64
CA GLY A 879 5.72 -1.42 20.54
C GLY A 879 6.45 -1.33 21.88
N LEU A 880 6.87 -0.12 22.28
CA LEU A 880 7.51 0.11 23.56
C LEU A 880 6.52 0.61 24.62
N HIS A 881 6.55 -0.03 25.77
CA HIS A 881 5.98 0.52 26.97
C HIS A 881 6.78 1.74 27.45
N PHE A 882 6.16 2.68 28.14
CA PHE A 882 6.81 3.90 28.67
C PHE A 882 8.14 3.63 29.40
N TYR A 883 8.21 2.57 30.18
CA TYR A 883 9.42 2.14 30.88
C TYR A 883 10.59 1.81 29.92
N ASP A 884 10.27 1.25 28.75
CA ASP A 884 11.29 0.88 27.76
C ASP A 884 11.74 2.09 26.92
N VAL A 885 10.88 3.12 26.77
CA VAL A 885 11.25 4.40 26.12
C VAL A 885 12.37 5.10 26.90
N GLU A 886 12.35 5.05 28.24
CA GLU A 886 13.42 5.59 29.06
C GLU A 886 14.77 4.90 28.79
N LYS A 887 14.80 3.56 28.66
CA LYS A 887 16.02 2.81 28.32
C LYS A 887 16.53 3.19 26.94
N LEU A 888 15.64 3.38 25.98
CA LEU A 888 16.00 3.83 24.64
C LEU A 888 16.67 5.20 24.68
N LEU A 889 16.12 6.17 25.41
CA LEU A 889 16.71 7.51 25.56
C LEU A 889 18.10 7.46 26.24
N LYS A 890 18.29 6.61 27.23
CA LYS A 890 19.63 6.36 27.84
C LYS A 890 20.62 5.79 26.83
N SER A 891 20.16 4.89 25.95
CA SER A 891 20.99 4.31 24.87
C SER A 891 21.38 5.37 23.84
N PHE A 892 20.48 6.30 23.51
CA PHE A 892 20.79 7.43 22.64
C PHE A 892 21.82 8.37 23.28
N ASP A 893 21.69 8.66 24.58
CA ASP A 893 22.70 9.47 25.29
C ASP A 893 24.08 8.81 25.33
N ALA A 894 24.16 7.47 25.42
CA ALA A 894 25.41 6.74 25.35
C ALA A 894 26.08 6.89 23.96
N LEU A 895 25.30 6.83 22.87
CA LEU A 895 25.81 7.07 21.50
C LEU A 895 26.27 8.52 21.32
N LEU A 896 25.49 9.49 21.79
CA LEU A 896 25.82 10.92 21.71
C LEU A 896 27.06 11.26 22.53
N ALA A 897 27.26 10.61 23.71
CA ALA A 897 28.46 10.77 24.54
C ALA A 897 29.75 10.31 23.81
N LYS A 898 29.64 9.35 22.90
CA LYS A 898 30.72 8.88 22.03
C LYS A 898 30.98 9.83 20.84
N GLY A 899 30.20 10.93 20.69
CA GLY A 899 30.39 11.95 19.67
C GLY A 899 29.65 11.68 18.35
N HIS A 900 28.67 10.78 18.36
CA HIS A 900 27.80 10.49 17.24
C HIS A 900 26.67 11.53 17.12
N SER A 901 25.93 11.52 16.00
CA SER A 901 24.75 12.34 15.76
C SER A 901 23.54 11.42 15.58
N ILE A 902 22.37 11.84 16.05
CA ILE A 902 21.16 11.04 15.97
C ILE A 902 20.03 11.86 15.37
N VAL A 903 19.39 11.33 14.33
CA VAL A 903 18.13 11.81 13.76
C VAL A 903 17.08 10.73 13.97
N VAL A 904 15.93 11.10 14.51
CA VAL A 904 14.83 10.17 14.82
C VAL A 904 13.56 10.68 14.15
N VAL A 905 12.89 9.83 13.38
CA VAL A 905 11.51 10.10 12.94
C VAL A 905 10.58 9.57 14.02
N GLU A 906 9.78 10.43 14.67
CA GLU A 906 9.01 10.04 15.84
C GLU A 906 7.73 10.87 16.08
N HIS A 907 6.77 10.23 16.75
CA HIS A 907 5.52 10.84 17.20
C HIS A 907 5.37 10.82 18.74
N ASN A 908 6.19 10.03 19.42
CA ASN A 908 6.15 9.90 20.89
C ASN A 908 6.55 11.22 21.57
N LEU A 909 5.64 11.75 22.38
CA LEU A 909 5.83 13.05 23.01
C LEU A 909 7.01 13.09 24.00
N ASP A 910 7.33 11.97 24.68
CA ASP A 910 8.47 11.91 25.61
C ASP A 910 9.81 12.00 24.85
N VAL A 911 9.91 11.39 23.67
CA VAL A 911 11.09 11.49 22.80
C VAL A 911 11.21 12.90 22.22
N ILE A 912 10.09 13.52 21.81
CA ILE A 912 10.07 14.90 21.29
C ILE A 912 10.52 15.89 22.38
N ARG A 913 10.02 15.75 23.61
CA ARG A 913 10.43 16.58 24.76
C ARG A 913 11.91 16.41 25.10
N ALA A 914 12.43 15.19 24.95
CA ALA A 914 13.84 14.87 25.23
C ALA A 914 14.80 15.35 24.14
N ALA A 915 14.32 15.78 22.97
CA ALA A 915 15.16 16.19 21.82
C ALA A 915 15.94 17.48 22.10
N ASP A 916 17.13 17.60 21.46
CA ASP A 916 17.88 18.86 21.42
C ASP A 916 17.35 19.80 20.32
N TRP A 917 16.84 19.22 19.23
CA TRP A 917 16.29 19.91 18.08
C TRP A 917 15.10 19.15 17.52
N VAL A 918 14.04 19.85 17.13
CA VAL A 918 12.84 19.29 16.53
C VAL A 918 12.60 19.95 15.17
N ILE A 919 12.25 19.12 14.20
CA ILE A 919 11.80 19.51 12.86
C ILE A 919 10.38 19.01 12.72
N ASP A 920 9.43 19.92 12.56
CA ASP A 920 8.00 19.57 12.42
C ASP A 920 7.53 19.83 10.99
N LEU A 921 7.00 18.79 10.34
CA LEU A 921 6.50 18.82 8.97
C LEU A 921 4.97 18.76 8.96
N GLY A 922 4.36 19.55 8.09
CA GLY A 922 2.91 19.61 8.01
C GLY A 922 2.40 20.70 7.06
N PRO A 923 1.32 21.42 7.46
CA PRO A 923 0.47 21.16 8.65
C PRO A 923 -0.39 19.89 8.52
N GLU A 924 -0.78 19.49 7.31
CA GLU A 924 -1.65 18.36 7.03
C GLU A 924 -0.89 17.19 6.37
N ALA A 925 -1.62 16.15 5.98
CA ALA A 925 -1.11 15.00 5.23
C ALA A 925 -1.21 15.21 3.70
N GLY A 926 -0.45 14.45 2.92
CA GLY A 926 -0.51 14.44 1.44
C GLY A 926 -0.28 15.82 0.84
N ASP A 927 -1.16 16.26 -0.07
CA ASP A 927 -1.02 17.55 -0.78
C ASP A 927 -1.12 18.77 0.15
N GLY A 928 -1.81 18.65 1.28
CA GLY A 928 -1.86 19.69 2.32
C GLY A 928 -0.61 19.74 3.21
N GLY A 929 0.26 18.73 3.12
CA GLY A 929 1.50 18.60 3.88
C GLY A 929 2.73 19.08 3.13
N GLY A 930 3.89 18.57 3.53
CA GLY A 930 5.15 18.77 2.84
C GLY A 930 5.86 20.09 3.10
N ASN A 931 5.33 20.93 3.99
CA ASN A 931 5.97 22.17 4.41
C ASN A 931 6.76 21.99 5.70
N LEU A 932 7.79 22.78 5.90
CA LEU A 932 8.47 22.92 7.18
C LEU A 932 7.65 23.86 8.08
N VAL A 933 6.92 23.34 9.06
CA VAL A 933 6.10 24.11 9.98
C VAL A 933 6.98 24.75 11.07
N PHE A 934 7.92 23.98 11.61
CA PHE A 934 8.80 24.46 12.67
C PHE A 934 10.17 23.76 12.64
N ALA A 935 11.22 24.50 13.01
CA ALA A 935 12.55 23.94 13.30
C ALA A 935 13.18 24.70 14.48
N GLY A 936 13.44 24.00 15.61
CA GLY A 936 13.93 24.62 16.83
C GLY A 936 13.98 23.67 18.03
N THR A 937 14.04 24.23 19.23
CA THR A 937 13.98 23.42 20.46
C THR A 937 12.53 23.03 20.79
N PRO A 938 12.31 21.93 21.54
CA PRO A 938 10.96 21.48 21.93
C PRO A 938 10.16 22.54 22.69
N GLU A 939 10.82 23.36 23.50
CA GLU A 939 10.17 24.44 24.27
C GLU A 939 9.57 25.50 23.34
N LYS A 940 10.31 25.84 22.27
CA LYS A 940 9.83 26.81 21.27
C LYS A 940 8.76 26.19 20.36
N LEU A 941 8.84 24.88 20.10
CA LEU A 941 7.78 24.17 19.37
C LEU A 941 6.45 24.28 20.11
N ALA A 942 6.44 24.09 21.43
CA ALA A 942 5.22 24.23 22.25
C ALA A 942 4.53 25.60 22.12
N GLU A 943 5.25 26.66 21.73
CA GLU A 943 4.69 28.00 21.48
C GLU A 943 4.12 28.15 20.06
N CYS A 944 4.44 27.25 19.13
CA CYS A 944 3.99 27.32 17.74
C CYS A 944 2.49 26.99 17.60
N LYS A 945 1.72 27.93 17.05
CA LYS A 945 0.25 27.77 16.89
C LYS A 945 -0.14 26.98 15.66
N GLU A 946 0.75 26.88 14.67
CA GLU A 946 0.50 26.20 13.39
C GLU A 946 0.82 24.72 13.45
N SER A 947 1.48 24.26 14.52
CA SER A 947 1.89 22.89 14.73
C SER A 947 0.85 22.12 15.52
N HIS A 948 0.35 21.03 14.96
CA HIS A 948 -0.50 20.07 15.68
C HIS A 948 0.29 19.36 16.80
N THR A 949 1.56 19.05 16.59
CA THR A 949 2.43 18.46 17.62
C THR A 949 2.54 19.38 18.86
N ALA A 950 2.59 20.69 18.64
CA ALA A 950 2.68 21.68 19.73
C ALA A 950 1.45 21.66 20.66
N GLU A 951 0.27 21.38 20.13
CA GLU A 951 -0.96 21.28 20.89
C GLU A 951 -0.86 20.20 21.98
N TYR A 952 -0.43 19.00 21.59
CA TYR A 952 -0.25 17.86 22.51
C TYR A 952 0.94 18.03 23.46
N LEU A 953 1.99 18.76 23.06
CA LEU A 953 3.11 19.10 23.94
C LEU A 953 2.67 20.04 25.10
N ARG A 954 1.67 20.89 24.88
CA ARG A 954 1.13 21.79 25.91
C ARG A 954 0.20 21.10 26.90
N GLN A 955 -0.52 20.06 26.48
CA GLN A 955 -1.50 19.35 27.29
C GLN A 955 -0.84 18.39 28.31
N GLY A 956 0.33 17.88 28.04
CA GLY A 956 1.09 16.95 28.88
C GLY A 956 2.33 17.59 29.47
#